data_b5c914021057857b94901e19985f528a
#
_entry.id   b5c914021057857b94901e19985f528a
#
_cell.length_a   1.000
_cell.length_b   1.000
_cell.length_c   1.000
_cell.angle_alpha   90.00
_cell.angle_beta   90.00
_cell.angle_gamma   90.00
#
_symmetry.space_group_name_H-M   'P 1'
#
loop_
_entity.id
_entity.type
_entity.pdbx_description
1 polymer ?
#
loop_
_entity_poly.entity_id
_entity_poly.type
_entity_poly.pdbx_seq_one_letter_code
_entity_poly.pdbx_strand_id
1 'polypeptide(L)'
;MAVLKMCKINICAMKKDRKKILELLQLKGCLEVHEEVKEDKVFEKVNTATQISLYERQVALTDNALEILEAYIPEEKSMLSSLEGKKVISSDDYYEIVNKRNEINGLVNDIIEQKKSMDEKESGKQKCLDEIQALQPWLELDVPMNFQGTKNTGFMVGVISGSYTEQDLIRKIESLKEFPKSLYMQIVSADKYQTYVTVSYMKHDLEQVEKALRQLDFSKPPIMVHHIPTASVTKREDRIKEYNLDIENIKAQMEREADYRFEFKKIRDYYKTRADKYKVVGKLLQSKHTFFVTGYMPEKQVEALKEELEIKFNVAIDVEQPTEKEDVPVLLTNGKVQGAVEGVVTSFGFPNKMEIDPTAITAFFYYFLFGIMLSDAAYGFLMFIGCFIVLKKFPNMEETIAKTLRMFMYCGISTLIWGILFGGYFGDAITVIGKTFFGVNIGIPALWFEPIKQPMKMLIYCLCFGIVHLFTGLGIKGYMMLKQKDVMSFVCDVVLWYVFLIGLILMLIPTSIFASLAGSTIVFPAWLSMLSKIMTIGGMVGILLMAGRRAKNPVKRLLLGAYSLYDTTSWLSDLLSYSRLLALGLATGVIAQVINTMAAMMGKSIVGVIFFIVVFLIGHTFNMAINLLGAYVHTNRLQFVEFFGKFYEGGGREFKPFKADTKYVKVKEN
;
A
#
# COMPACT_ATOMS: atom_id res chain seq x y z
N MET A 1 27.65 4.74 14.05
CA MET A 1 27.27 4.41 12.66
C MET A 1 25.98 3.61 12.74
N ALA A 2 24.95 3.99 12.01
CA ALA A 2 23.67 3.32 12.05
C ALA A 2 23.65 2.00 11.25
N VAL A 3 24.56 1.85 10.28
CA VAL A 3 24.79 0.58 9.57
C VAL A 3 25.57 -0.34 10.52
N LEU A 4 24.93 -1.44 10.91
CA LEU A 4 25.60 -2.48 11.70
C LEU A 4 26.60 -3.25 10.84
N LYS A 5 27.75 -3.56 11.42
CA LYS A 5 28.66 -4.51 10.80
C LYS A 5 28.06 -5.90 10.85
N MET A 6 28.06 -6.57 9.71
CA MET A 6 27.56 -7.93 9.55
C MET A 6 28.74 -8.91 9.47
N CYS A 7 28.58 -10.08 10.07
CA CYS A 7 29.50 -11.20 9.97
C CYS A 7 28.82 -12.37 9.25
N LYS A 8 29.59 -13.15 8.51
CA LYS A 8 29.17 -14.44 7.99
C LYS A 8 29.44 -15.48 9.06
N ILE A 9 28.40 -16.26 9.41
CA ILE A 9 28.51 -17.31 10.40
C ILE A 9 28.22 -18.67 9.74
N ASN A 10 29.06 -19.64 10.06
CA ASN A 10 28.95 -21.03 9.61
C ASN A 10 28.75 -21.92 10.85
N ILE A 11 27.57 -22.52 10.97
CA ILE A 11 27.19 -23.38 12.09
C ILE A 11 27.16 -24.81 11.59
N CYS A 12 28.03 -25.68 12.12
CA CYS A 12 28.00 -27.12 11.90
C CYS A 12 27.48 -27.81 13.15
N ALA A 13 26.42 -28.60 13.04
CA ALA A 13 25.81 -29.28 14.17
C ALA A 13 25.29 -30.68 13.81
N MET A 14 24.96 -31.48 14.83
CA MET A 14 24.43 -32.83 14.68
C MET A 14 23.00 -32.78 14.14
N LYS A 15 22.71 -33.65 13.16
CA LYS A 15 21.37 -33.74 12.53
C LYS A 15 20.22 -33.99 13.50
N LYS A 16 20.48 -34.70 14.62
CA LYS A 16 19.49 -34.96 15.68
C LYS A 16 19.00 -33.68 16.36
N ASP A 17 19.85 -32.65 16.45
CA ASP A 17 19.59 -31.38 17.15
C ASP A 17 19.07 -30.31 16.19
N ARG A 18 19.02 -30.59 14.88
CA ARG A 18 18.62 -29.63 13.83
C ARG A 18 17.29 -28.92 14.12
N LYS A 19 16.27 -29.68 14.56
CA LYS A 19 14.94 -29.12 14.86
C LYS A 19 15.01 -28.06 15.96
N LYS A 20 15.71 -28.36 17.06
CA LYS A 20 15.83 -27.49 18.22
C LYS A 20 16.68 -26.25 17.92
N ILE A 21 17.79 -26.44 17.18
CA ILE A 21 18.66 -25.32 16.77
C ILE A 21 17.93 -24.37 15.85
N LEU A 22 17.19 -24.85 14.84
CA LEU A 22 16.41 -24.01 13.96
C LEU A 22 15.25 -23.31 14.66
N GLU A 23 14.61 -23.95 15.66
CA GLU A 23 13.60 -23.30 16.50
C GLU A 23 14.22 -22.16 17.32
N LEU A 24 15.37 -22.36 17.92
CA LEU A 24 16.08 -21.32 18.64
C LEU A 24 16.51 -20.16 17.73
N LEU A 25 17.06 -20.46 16.55
CA LEU A 25 17.44 -19.42 15.57
C LEU A 25 16.22 -18.63 15.07
N GLN A 26 15.09 -19.31 14.82
CA GLN A 26 13.84 -18.69 14.39
C GLN A 26 13.25 -17.80 15.48
N LEU A 27 13.35 -18.21 16.73
CA LEU A 27 12.87 -17.50 17.91
C LEU A 27 13.70 -16.23 18.13
N LYS A 28 15.05 -16.34 18.09
CA LYS A 28 15.97 -15.20 18.19
C LYS A 28 15.88 -14.20 17.04
N GLY A 29 15.56 -14.67 15.84
CA GLY A 29 15.44 -13.81 14.66
C GLY A 29 16.70 -12.97 14.37
N CYS A 30 17.88 -13.51 14.64
CA CYS A 30 19.16 -12.78 14.52
C CYS A 30 20.01 -13.19 13.31
N LEU A 31 19.65 -14.27 12.63
CA LEU A 31 20.39 -14.85 11.51
C LEU A 31 19.57 -14.80 10.22
N GLU A 32 20.11 -14.27 9.14
CA GLU A 32 19.62 -14.45 7.79
C GLU A 32 20.31 -15.63 7.15
N VAL A 33 19.59 -16.72 6.86
CA VAL A 33 20.17 -17.92 6.27
C VAL A 33 20.44 -17.70 4.79
N HIS A 34 21.69 -17.86 4.42
CA HIS A 34 22.17 -17.77 3.04
C HIS A 34 22.24 -19.17 2.41
N GLU A 35 21.91 -19.26 1.13
CA GLU A 35 22.01 -20.49 0.37
C GLU A 35 23.42 -20.65 -0.19
N GLU A 36 24.14 -21.68 0.22
CA GLU A 36 25.45 -21.99 -0.33
C GLU A 36 25.29 -22.84 -1.59
N VAL A 37 25.94 -22.41 -2.68
CA VAL A 37 25.74 -23.00 -4.02
C VAL A 37 26.63 -24.22 -4.25
N LYS A 38 27.65 -24.46 -3.42
CA LYS A 38 28.58 -25.60 -3.62
C LYS A 38 28.01 -26.87 -3.02
N GLU A 39 27.37 -27.67 -3.86
CA GLU A 39 27.10 -29.07 -3.57
C GLU A 39 28.39 -29.86 -3.77
N ASP A 40 28.81 -30.59 -2.75
CA ASP A 40 29.93 -31.50 -2.81
C ASP A 40 29.39 -32.95 -2.73
N LYS A 41 30.18 -33.96 -3.13
CA LYS A 41 29.78 -35.39 -3.10
C LYS A 41 29.34 -35.87 -1.70
N VAL A 42 29.67 -35.13 -0.65
CA VAL A 42 29.37 -35.47 0.76
C VAL A 42 28.15 -34.72 1.31
N PHE A 43 27.80 -33.58 0.74
CA PHE A 43 26.75 -32.71 1.23
C PHE A 43 25.64 -32.51 0.20
N GLU A 44 24.43 -32.83 0.61
CA GLU A 44 23.25 -32.76 -0.22
C GLU A 44 22.21 -31.80 0.39
N LYS A 45 21.43 -31.13 -0.45
CA LYS A 45 20.28 -30.35 0.02
C LYS A 45 19.11 -31.26 0.39
N VAL A 46 18.35 -30.83 1.37
CA VAL A 46 17.13 -31.54 1.80
C VAL A 46 15.98 -31.19 0.87
N ASN A 47 15.39 -32.21 0.25
CA ASN A 47 14.14 -31.99 -0.47
C ASN A 47 12.98 -31.80 0.52
N THR A 48 12.47 -30.58 0.64
CA THR A 48 11.38 -30.19 1.54
C THR A 48 10.12 -29.76 0.80
N ALA A 49 10.08 -29.93 -0.53
CA ALA A 49 8.98 -29.45 -1.36
C ALA A 49 7.62 -30.00 -0.92
N THR A 50 7.54 -31.28 -0.58
CA THR A 50 6.30 -31.91 -0.12
C THR A 50 5.79 -31.32 1.21
N GLN A 51 6.70 -31.08 2.16
CA GLN A 51 6.34 -30.51 3.47
C GLN A 51 5.91 -29.04 3.31
N ILE A 52 6.63 -28.27 2.50
CA ILE A 52 6.26 -26.88 2.20
C ILE A 52 4.87 -26.82 1.57
N SER A 53 4.63 -27.61 0.52
CA SER A 53 3.32 -27.67 -0.16
C SER A 53 2.17 -28.06 0.79
N LEU A 54 2.41 -29.01 1.70
CA LEU A 54 1.43 -29.44 2.68
C LEU A 54 1.05 -28.28 3.62
N TYR A 55 2.03 -27.58 4.19
CA TYR A 55 1.75 -26.46 5.10
C TYR A 55 1.18 -25.27 4.37
N GLU A 56 1.65 -24.91 3.18
CA GLU A 56 1.09 -23.84 2.37
C GLU A 56 -0.37 -24.11 1.97
N ARG A 57 -0.71 -25.37 1.67
CA ARG A 57 -2.10 -25.79 1.45
C ARG A 57 -2.97 -25.55 2.69
N GLN A 58 -2.47 -25.89 3.89
CA GLN A 58 -3.22 -25.64 5.12
C GLN A 58 -3.40 -24.15 5.39
N VAL A 59 -2.38 -23.33 5.11
CA VAL A 59 -2.50 -21.87 5.18
C VAL A 59 -3.60 -21.37 4.22
N ALA A 60 -3.60 -21.85 2.97
CA ALA A 60 -4.59 -21.43 1.97
C ALA A 60 -6.03 -21.85 2.36
N LEU A 61 -6.22 -23.07 2.87
CA LEU A 61 -7.53 -23.53 3.35
C LEU A 61 -8.04 -22.66 4.52
N THR A 62 -7.16 -22.36 5.47
CA THR A 62 -7.54 -21.54 6.62
C THR A 62 -7.79 -20.09 6.24
N ASP A 63 -6.99 -19.51 5.32
CA ASP A 63 -7.23 -18.17 4.78
C ASP A 63 -8.58 -18.12 4.04
N ASN A 64 -8.94 -19.15 3.23
CA ASN A 64 -10.23 -19.26 2.55
C ASN A 64 -11.39 -19.31 3.55
N ALA A 65 -11.30 -20.12 4.61
CA ALA A 65 -12.33 -20.17 5.64
C ALA A 65 -12.52 -18.82 6.36
N LEU A 66 -11.41 -18.11 6.64
CA LEU A 66 -11.47 -16.76 7.23
C LEU A 66 -12.11 -15.74 6.28
N GLU A 67 -11.86 -15.82 4.99
CA GLU A 67 -12.48 -14.97 3.96
C GLU A 67 -13.99 -15.24 3.86
N ILE A 68 -14.41 -16.51 3.90
CA ILE A 68 -15.82 -16.90 3.92
C ILE A 68 -16.51 -16.31 5.15
N LEU A 69 -15.90 -16.48 6.33
CA LEU A 69 -16.46 -15.90 7.57
C LEU A 69 -16.53 -14.37 7.52
N GLU A 70 -15.55 -13.69 6.93
CA GLU A 70 -15.56 -12.24 6.81
C GLU A 70 -16.66 -11.76 5.85
N ALA A 71 -16.94 -12.52 4.77
CA ALA A 71 -17.95 -12.18 3.79
C ALA A 71 -19.40 -12.34 4.31
N TYR A 72 -19.65 -13.37 5.12
CA TYR A 72 -21.02 -13.70 5.57
C TYR A 72 -21.30 -13.27 7.00
N ILE A 73 -20.29 -13.24 7.85
CA ILE A 73 -20.38 -12.88 9.27
C ILE A 73 -19.20 -11.93 9.59
N PRO A 74 -19.26 -10.67 9.11
CA PRO A 74 -18.18 -9.72 9.34
C PRO A 74 -17.95 -9.48 10.84
N GLU A 75 -16.69 -9.38 11.25
CA GLU A 75 -16.37 -8.93 12.62
C GLU A 75 -16.80 -7.46 12.76
N GLU A 76 -17.41 -7.10 13.89
CA GLU A 76 -17.60 -5.69 14.25
C GLU A 76 -16.24 -5.04 14.50
N LYS A 77 -15.61 -4.60 13.43
CA LYS A 77 -14.32 -3.89 13.52
C LYS A 77 -14.56 -2.41 13.72
N SER A 78 -14.00 -1.85 14.79
CA SER A 78 -13.83 -0.40 14.89
C SER A 78 -13.07 0.11 13.65
N MET A 79 -13.37 1.30 13.16
CA MET A 79 -12.61 1.95 12.07
C MET A 79 -11.09 2.01 12.36
N LEU A 80 -10.70 1.88 13.62
CA LEU A 80 -9.31 1.91 14.08
C LEU A 80 -8.74 0.51 14.40
N SER A 81 -9.47 -0.57 14.15
CA SER A 81 -9.02 -1.94 14.45
C SER A 81 -7.73 -2.33 13.69
N SER A 82 -7.50 -1.75 12.51
CA SER A 82 -6.24 -1.92 11.76
C SER A 82 -5.01 -1.40 12.50
N LEU A 83 -5.21 -0.53 13.50
CA LEU A 83 -4.14 0.04 14.33
C LEU A 83 -3.88 -0.76 15.61
N GLU A 84 -4.75 -1.71 15.98
CA GLU A 84 -4.59 -2.51 17.21
C GLU A 84 -3.35 -3.41 17.18
N GLY A 85 -2.89 -3.76 15.97
CA GLY A 85 -1.73 -4.63 15.78
C GLY A 85 -2.00 -6.10 16.10
N LYS A 86 -0.94 -6.89 16.22
CA LYS A 86 -1.03 -8.33 16.46
C LYS A 86 -1.36 -8.59 17.94
N LYS A 87 -2.30 -9.49 18.22
CA LYS A 87 -2.59 -9.92 19.60
C LYS A 87 -1.41 -10.68 20.18
N VAL A 88 -0.97 -10.28 21.37
CA VAL A 88 0.12 -10.95 22.09
C VAL A 88 -0.45 -12.16 22.80
N ILE A 89 0.11 -13.35 22.56
CA ILE A 89 -0.26 -14.61 23.19
C ILE A 89 0.94 -15.22 23.93
N SER A 90 0.68 -16.02 24.94
CA SER A 90 1.72 -16.76 25.64
C SER A 90 2.24 -17.93 24.79
N SER A 91 3.45 -18.40 25.08
CA SER A 91 3.99 -19.60 24.44
C SER A 91 3.11 -20.83 24.71
N ASP A 92 2.54 -20.93 25.91
CA ASP A 92 1.69 -22.07 26.30
C ASP A 92 0.39 -22.10 25.49
N ASP A 93 -0.30 -20.95 25.34
CA ASP A 93 -1.48 -20.82 24.50
C ASP A 93 -1.20 -21.17 23.03
N TYR A 94 0.01 -20.82 22.55
CA TYR A 94 0.41 -21.17 21.20
C TYR A 94 0.61 -22.68 21.02
N TYR A 95 1.18 -23.37 22.02
CA TYR A 95 1.35 -24.83 21.96
C TYR A 95 0.04 -25.60 22.18
N GLU A 96 -0.91 -25.08 22.96
CA GLU A 96 -2.23 -25.68 23.12
C GLU A 96 -2.97 -25.85 21.80
N ILE A 97 -2.85 -24.87 20.90
CA ILE A 97 -3.46 -24.93 19.57
C ILE A 97 -2.88 -26.09 18.73
N VAL A 98 -1.59 -26.37 18.90
CA VAL A 98 -0.96 -27.49 18.19
C VAL A 98 -1.61 -28.81 18.56
N ASN A 99 -2.04 -28.96 19.81
CA ASN A 99 -2.74 -30.16 20.30
C ASN A 99 -4.16 -30.26 19.73
N LYS A 100 -4.85 -29.12 19.56
CA LYS A 100 -6.22 -29.02 19.01
C LYS A 100 -6.27 -28.91 17.49
N ARG A 101 -5.13 -29.00 16.80
CA ARG A 101 -5.03 -28.74 15.35
C ARG A 101 -5.99 -29.55 14.48
N ASN A 102 -6.25 -30.83 14.84
CA ASN A 102 -7.11 -31.71 14.06
C ASN A 102 -8.58 -31.28 14.17
N GLU A 103 -9.01 -30.88 15.35
CA GLU A 103 -10.34 -30.33 15.61
C GLU A 103 -10.55 -29.02 14.84
N ILE A 104 -9.60 -28.09 14.95
CA ILE A 104 -9.65 -26.81 14.25
C ILE A 104 -9.65 -27.00 12.72
N ASN A 105 -8.85 -27.94 12.20
CA ASN A 105 -8.86 -28.24 10.77
C ASN A 105 -10.20 -28.86 10.32
N GLY A 106 -10.88 -29.63 11.17
CA GLY A 106 -12.25 -30.09 10.93
C GLY A 106 -13.17 -28.92 10.71
N LEU A 107 -13.22 -27.99 11.66
CA LEU A 107 -14.07 -26.77 11.57
C LEU A 107 -13.73 -25.90 10.35
N VAL A 108 -12.46 -25.78 9.98
CA VAL A 108 -12.04 -25.07 8.74
C VAL A 108 -12.65 -25.73 7.49
N ASN A 109 -12.61 -27.07 7.41
CA ASN A 109 -13.18 -27.79 6.28
C ASN A 109 -14.72 -27.71 6.28
N ASP A 110 -15.34 -27.78 7.46
CA ASP A 110 -16.80 -27.67 7.60
C ASP A 110 -17.30 -26.33 7.05
N ILE A 111 -16.63 -25.20 7.35
CA ILE A 111 -16.97 -23.88 6.79
C ILE A 111 -16.86 -23.88 5.26
N ILE A 112 -15.83 -24.50 4.71
CA ILE A 112 -15.63 -24.54 3.25
C ILE A 112 -16.73 -25.41 2.60
N GLU A 113 -17.09 -26.55 3.20
CA GLU A 113 -18.17 -27.42 2.71
C GLU A 113 -19.55 -26.74 2.85
N GLN A 114 -19.80 -26.04 3.95
CA GLN A 114 -21.02 -25.24 4.16
C GLN A 114 -21.15 -24.17 3.07
N LYS A 115 -20.06 -23.44 2.74
CA LYS A 115 -20.06 -22.46 1.64
C LYS A 115 -20.40 -23.11 0.32
N LYS A 116 -19.81 -24.25 0.00
CA LYS A 116 -20.10 -24.99 -1.24
C LYS A 116 -21.56 -25.42 -1.30
N SER A 117 -22.09 -25.97 -0.19
CA SER A 117 -23.50 -26.35 -0.09
C SER A 117 -24.43 -25.16 -0.28
N MET A 118 -24.09 -23.99 0.29
CA MET A 118 -24.86 -22.76 0.12
C MET A 118 -24.86 -22.31 -1.34
N ASP A 119 -23.72 -22.34 -2.03
CA ASP A 119 -23.63 -21.98 -3.47
C ASP A 119 -24.46 -22.92 -4.35
N GLU A 120 -24.49 -24.22 -4.03
CA GLU A 120 -25.34 -25.19 -4.73
C GLU A 120 -26.84 -24.88 -4.51
N LYS A 121 -27.25 -24.48 -3.31
CA LYS A 121 -28.63 -24.08 -3.00
C LYS A 121 -29.03 -22.78 -3.67
N GLU A 122 -28.13 -21.78 -3.68
CA GLU A 122 -28.35 -20.52 -4.39
C GLU A 122 -28.49 -20.74 -5.91
N SER A 123 -27.65 -21.58 -6.49
CA SER A 123 -27.75 -21.98 -7.91
C SER A 123 -29.07 -22.70 -8.20
N GLY A 124 -29.48 -23.62 -7.30
CA GLY A 124 -30.76 -24.29 -7.39
C GLY A 124 -31.96 -23.34 -7.33
N LYS A 125 -31.92 -22.37 -6.41
CA LYS A 125 -32.92 -21.31 -6.28
C LYS A 125 -32.98 -20.45 -7.54
N GLN A 126 -31.84 -20.04 -8.10
CA GLN A 126 -31.82 -19.24 -9.33
C GLN A 126 -32.46 -20.00 -10.51
N LYS A 127 -32.15 -21.29 -10.67
CA LYS A 127 -32.80 -22.13 -11.68
C LYS A 127 -34.33 -22.18 -11.51
N CYS A 128 -34.82 -22.32 -10.28
CA CYS A 128 -36.24 -22.29 -10.01
C CYS A 128 -36.89 -20.93 -10.38
N LEU A 129 -36.18 -19.82 -10.09
CA LEU A 129 -36.63 -18.48 -10.47
C LEU A 129 -36.71 -18.29 -12.00
N ASP A 130 -35.67 -18.73 -12.72
CA ASP A 130 -35.62 -18.67 -14.18
C ASP A 130 -36.73 -19.51 -14.81
N GLU A 131 -36.98 -20.70 -14.24
CA GLU A 131 -38.10 -21.57 -14.69
C GLU A 131 -39.47 -20.96 -14.38
N ILE A 132 -39.68 -20.30 -13.25
CA ILE A 132 -40.89 -19.57 -12.92
C ILE A 132 -41.12 -18.44 -13.93
N GLN A 133 -40.07 -17.67 -14.21
CA GLN A 133 -40.13 -16.58 -15.18
C GLN A 133 -40.54 -17.09 -16.59
N ALA A 134 -39.98 -18.23 -17.01
CA ALA A 134 -40.29 -18.84 -18.29
C ALA A 134 -41.75 -19.42 -18.35
N LEU A 135 -42.30 -19.80 -17.20
CA LEU A 135 -43.67 -20.31 -17.08
C LEU A 135 -44.73 -19.21 -16.91
N GLN A 136 -44.30 -17.99 -16.52
CA GLN A 136 -45.24 -16.89 -16.24
C GLN A 136 -46.22 -16.57 -17.37
N PRO A 137 -45.84 -16.59 -18.68
CA PRO A 137 -46.76 -16.36 -19.77
C PRO A 137 -47.82 -17.47 -19.97
N TRP A 138 -47.60 -18.65 -19.37
CA TRP A 138 -48.43 -19.85 -19.50
C TRP A 138 -49.36 -20.08 -18.32
N LEU A 139 -49.48 -19.18 -17.34
CA LEU A 139 -50.27 -19.37 -16.12
C LEU A 139 -51.76 -19.56 -16.37
N GLU A 140 -52.29 -18.99 -17.46
CA GLU A 140 -53.69 -19.13 -17.82
C GLU A 140 -54.03 -20.47 -18.51
N LEU A 141 -53.04 -21.34 -18.70
CA LEU A 141 -53.22 -22.64 -19.35
C LEU A 141 -53.68 -23.67 -18.33
N ASP A 142 -54.89 -24.20 -18.53
CA ASP A 142 -55.53 -25.20 -17.65
C ASP A 142 -55.12 -26.65 -17.95
N VAL A 143 -54.25 -26.87 -18.92
CA VAL A 143 -53.77 -28.20 -19.31
C VAL A 143 -52.25 -28.28 -19.19
N PRO A 144 -51.69 -29.49 -19.00
CA PRO A 144 -50.24 -29.66 -18.99
C PRO A 144 -49.63 -29.26 -20.35
N MET A 145 -48.49 -28.57 -20.33
CA MET A 145 -47.84 -28.13 -21.58
C MET A 145 -47.39 -29.28 -22.49
N ASN A 146 -47.18 -30.46 -21.95
CA ASN A 146 -46.84 -31.68 -22.70
C ASN A 146 -48.08 -32.47 -23.14
N PHE A 147 -49.33 -31.95 -22.98
CA PHE A 147 -50.53 -32.59 -23.45
C PHE A 147 -50.49 -32.75 -24.98
N GLN A 148 -50.67 -33.95 -25.46
CA GLN A 148 -50.60 -34.28 -26.89
C GLN A 148 -51.96 -34.32 -27.60
N GLY A 149 -52.99 -33.95 -26.87
CA GLY A 149 -54.35 -33.99 -27.39
C GLY A 149 -55.11 -35.31 -27.10
N THR A 150 -56.17 -35.59 -27.87
CA THR A 150 -57.04 -36.78 -27.71
C THR A 150 -56.71 -37.85 -28.78
N LYS A 151 -57.48 -38.87 -28.89
CA LYS A 151 -57.31 -39.94 -29.90
C LYS A 151 -57.28 -39.39 -31.34
N ASN A 152 -58.13 -38.39 -31.66
CA ASN A 152 -58.28 -37.84 -33.01
C ASN A 152 -57.74 -36.42 -33.17
N THR A 153 -57.54 -35.67 -32.05
CA THR A 153 -57.06 -34.29 -32.07
C THR A 153 -55.59 -34.21 -31.52
N GLY A 154 -54.79 -33.43 -32.16
CA GLY A 154 -53.42 -33.03 -31.64
C GLY A 154 -53.53 -31.71 -30.95
N PHE A 155 -52.63 -31.51 -29.97
CA PHE A 155 -52.45 -30.26 -29.20
C PHE A 155 -51.00 -29.90 -29.09
N MET A 156 -50.63 -28.66 -29.32
CA MET A 156 -49.29 -28.13 -29.16
C MET A 156 -49.33 -26.76 -28.50
N VAL A 157 -48.31 -26.47 -27.74
CA VAL A 157 -48.05 -25.14 -27.18
C VAL A 157 -46.83 -24.55 -27.84
N GLY A 158 -46.78 -23.25 -28.06
CA GLY A 158 -45.65 -22.61 -28.69
C GLY A 158 -45.70 -21.08 -28.66
N VAL A 159 -44.64 -20.52 -29.18
CA VAL A 159 -44.43 -19.08 -29.20
C VAL A 159 -44.28 -18.61 -30.65
N ILE A 160 -44.93 -17.52 -30.98
CA ILE A 160 -44.84 -16.84 -32.29
C ILE A 160 -44.13 -15.52 -32.10
N SER A 161 -43.15 -15.20 -32.96
CA SER A 161 -42.45 -13.93 -32.95
C SER A 161 -43.37 -12.77 -33.32
N GLY A 162 -43.40 -11.75 -32.48
CA GLY A 162 -44.23 -10.55 -32.60
C GLY A 162 -45.44 -10.53 -31.67
N SER A 163 -45.97 -9.37 -31.40
CA SER A 163 -47.16 -9.15 -30.57
C SER A 163 -48.36 -9.10 -31.44
N TYR A 164 -49.26 -10.09 -31.34
CA TYR A 164 -50.48 -10.21 -32.13
C TYR A 164 -51.70 -10.16 -31.20
N THR A 165 -52.75 -9.42 -31.67
CA THR A 165 -54.09 -9.57 -31.13
C THR A 165 -54.77 -10.80 -31.72
N GLU A 166 -55.87 -11.29 -31.13
CA GLU A 166 -56.57 -12.43 -31.62
C GLU A 166 -57.05 -12.20 -33.06
N GLN A 167 -57.50 -10.98 -33.39
CA GLN A 167 -57.91 -10.60 -34.75
C GLN A 167 -56.75 -10.57 -35.75
N ASP A 168 -55.56 -10.08 -35.31
CA ASP A 168 -54.39 -10.03 -36.19
C ASP A 168 -53.84 -11.43 -36.44
N LEU A 169 -53.89 -12.31 -35.45
CA LEU A 169 -53.52 -13.71 -35.62
C LEU A 169 -54.40 -14.44 -36.60
N ILE A 170 -55.73 -14.27 -36.48
CA ILE A 170 -56.67 -14.86 -37.40
C ILE A 170 -56.43 -14.37 -38.83
N ARG A 171 -56.25 -13.07 -39.06
CA ARG A 171 -55.99 -12.51 -40.41
C ARG A 171 -54.65 -13.07 -40.96
N LYS A 172 -53.63 -13.22 -40.12
CA LYS A 172 -52.36 -13.78 -40.55
C LYS A 172 -52.46 -15.24 -40.91
N ILE A 173 -53.29 -16.01 -40.20
CA ILE A 173 -53.57 -17.41 -40.47
C ILE A 173 -54.33 -17.53 -41.78
N GLU A 174 -55.40 -16.72 -42.01
CA GLU A 174 -56.21 -16.71 -43.25
C GLU A 174 -55.41 -16.28 -44.49
N SER A 175 -54.30 -15.53 -44.30
CA SER A 175 -53.42 -15.12 -45.40
C SER A 175 -52.45 -16.23 -45.89
N LEU A 176 -52.39 -17.38 -45.22
CA LEU A 176 -51.54 -18.50 -45.58
C LEU A 176 -52.11 -19.25 -46.79
N LYS A 177 -51.30 -19.58 -47.81
CA LYS A 177 -51.72 -20.19 -49.09
C LYS A 177 -52.31 -21.60 -48.97
N GLU A 178 -52.00 -22.32 -47.92
CA GLU A 178 -52.48 -23.68 -47.62
C GLU A 178 -52.88 -23.74 -46.15
N PHE A 179 -54.13 -23.39 -45.84
CA PHE A 179 -54.63 -23.38 -44.48
C PHE A 179 -55.47 -24.63 -44.21
N PRO A 180 -55.08 -25.49 -43.26
CA PRO A 180 -55.88 -26.63 -42.82
C PRO A 180 -57.09 -26.12 -42.02
N LYS A 181 -58.35 -26.41 -42.52
CA LYS A 181 -59.57 -25.99 -41.86
C LYS A 181 -59.75 -26.49 -40.41
N SER A 182 -58.95 -27.46 -40.00
CA SER A 182 -58.98 -28.06 -38.69
C SER A 182 -58.04 -27.36 -37.68
N LEU A 183 -57.30 -26.34 -38.10
CA LEU A 183 -56.36 -25.60 -37.24
C LEU A 183 -57.12 -24.55 -36.42
N TYR A 184 -57.03 -24.66 -35.10
CA TYR A 184 -57.50 -23.67 -34.13
C TYR A 184 -56.38 -23.20 -33.26
N MET A 185 -56.20 -21.91 -33.21
CA MET A 185 -55.15 -21.27 -32.38
C MET A 185 -55.84 -20.34 -31.37
N GLN A 186 -55.38 -20.42 -30.12
CA GLN A 186 -55.82 -19.54 -29.04
C GLN A 186 -54.61 -18.87 -28.41
N ILE A 187 -54.67 -17.56 -28.20
CA ILE A 187 -53.66 -16.81 -27.49
C ILE A 187 -53.84 -17.06 -26.00
N VAL A 188 -52.76 -17.51 -25.33
CA VAL A 188 -52.69 -17.65 -23.86
C VAL A 188 -52.25 -16.31 -23.26
N SER A 189 -51.19 -15.72 -23.78
CA SER A 189 -50.71 -14.39 -23.40
C SER A 189 -49.89 -13.78 -24.53
N ALA A 190 -49.64 -12.49 -24.47
CA ALA A 190 -48.74 -11.80 -25.41
C ALA A 190 -47.89 -10.77 -24.69
N ASP A 191 -46.64 -10.68 -25.06
CA ASP A 191 -45.75 -9.60 -24.66
C ASP A 191 -45.36 -8.71 -25.86
N LYS A 192 -44.45 -7.77 -25.68
CA LYS A 192 -44.03 -6.85 -26.75
C LYS A 192 -43.32 -7.52 -27.93
N TYR A 193 -42.77 -8.71 -27.75
CA TYR A 193 -41.89 -9.38 -28.72
C TYR A 193 -42.43 -10.73 -29.16
N GLN A 194 -43.27 -11.36 -28.36
CA GLN A 194 -43.73 -12.73 -28.56
C GLN A 194 -45.21 -12.91 -28.18
N THR A 195 -45.91 -13.79 -28.91
CA THR A 195 -47.26 -14.22 -28.57
C THR A 195 -47.25 -15.71 -28.24
N TYR A 196 -47.77 -16.04 -27.09
CA TYR A 196 -47.83 -17.40 -26.57
C TYR A 196 -49.19 -18.02 -26.96
N VAL A 197 -49.13 -19.12 -27.68
CA VAL A 197 -50.34 -19.70 -28.30
C VAL A 197 -50.46 -21.19 -28.01
N THR A 198 -51.71 -21.64 -27.93
CA THR A 198 -52.07 -23.05 -28.02
C THR A 198 -52.59 -23.35 -29.39
N VAL A 199 -52.24 -24.50 -29.92
CA VAL A 199 -52.61 -24.98 -31.25
C VAL A 199 -53.33 -26.30 -31.13
N SER A 200 -54.58 -26.36 -31.57
CA SER A 200 -55.39 -27.59 -31.67
C SER A 200 -55.64 -27.91 -33.10
N TYR A 201 -55.52 -29.19 -33.50
CA TYR A 201 -55.65 -29.64 -34.87
C TYR A 201 -56.15 -31.09 -34.94
N MET A 202 -56.64 -31.54 -36.11
CA MET A 202 -56.93 -32.96 -36.35
C MET A 202 -55.59 -33.69 -36.71
N LYS A 203 -55.39 -34.87 -36.15
CA LYS A 203 -54.14 -35.62 -36.35
C LYS A 203 -53.81 -36.01 -37.80
N HIS A 204 -54.85 -36.12 -38.64
CA HIS A 204 -54.64 -36.41 -40.05
C HIS A 204 -54.09 -35.25 -40.86
N ASP A 205 -54.18 -34.00 -40.36
CA ASP A 205 -53.65 -32.79 -41.00
C ASP A 205 -52.28 -32.36 -40.50
N LEU A 206 -51.60 -33.21 -39.72
CA LEU A 206 -50.37 -32.86 -39.04
C LEU A 206 -49.28 -32.22 -39.94
N GLU A 207 -49.05 -32.81 -41.14
CA GLU A 207 -48.06 -32.29 -42.09
C GLU A 207 -48.39 -30.88 -42.61
N GLN A 208 -49.65 -30.59 -42.84
CA GLN A 208 -50.13 -29.28 -43.30
C GLN A 208 -49.99 -28.25 -42.15
N VAL A 209 -50.36 -28.65 -40.95
CA VAL A 209 -50.23 -27.82 -39.73
C VAL A 209 -48.80 -27.47 -39.46
N GLU A 210 -47.85 -28.42 -39.53
CA GLU A 210 -46.43 -28.13 -39.33
C GLU A 210 -45.87 -27.17 -40.37
N LYS A 211 -46.31 -27.28 -41.65
CA LYS A 211 -45.89 -26.31 -42.69
C LYS A 211 -46.46 -24.91 -42.41
N ALA A 212 -47.70 -24.79 -41.98
CA ALA A 212 -48.35 -23.53 -41.61
C ALA A 212 -47.65 -22.89 -40.36
N LEU A 213 -47.32 -23.69 -39.36
CA LEU A 213 -46.64 -23.24 -38.15
C LEU A 213 -45.23 -22.73 -38.44
N ARG A 214 -44.47 -23.37 -39.37
CA ARG A 214 -43.16 -22.88 -39.81
C ARG A 214 -43.26 -21.52 -40.52
N GLN A 215 -44.30 -21.25 -41.28
CA GLN A 215 -44.51 -19.96 -41.95
C GLN A 215 -44.87 -18.84 -40.95
N LEU A 216 -45.32 -19.19 -39.73
CA LEU A 216 -45.66 -18.28 -38.65
C LEU A 216 -44.51 -18.06 -37.67
N ASP A 217 -43.30 -18.57 -37.95
CA ASP A 217 -42.16 -18.55 -37.03
C ASP A 217 -42.51 -19.15 -35.64
N PHE A 218 -43.32 -20.21 -35.65
CA PHE A 218 -43.70 -20.91 -34.43
C PHE A 218 -42.54 -21.73 -33.88
N SER A 219 -42.23 -21.52 -32.61
CA SER A 219 -41.21 -22.26 -31.87
C SER A 219 -41.80 -22.89 -30.60
N LYS A 220 -41.22 -24.03 -30.20
CA LYS A 220 -41.60 -24.67 -28.94
C LYS A 220 -41.08 -23.84 -27.75
N PRO A 221 -41.82 -23.81 -26.63
CA PRO A 221 -41.35 -23.12 -25.42
C PRO A 221 -40.04 -23.75 -24.94
N PRO A 222 -39.13 -22.93 -24.33
CA PRO A 222 -37.82 -23.42 -23.84
C PRO A 222 -37.99 -24.42 -22.68
N ILE A 223 -39.13 -24.38 -21.99
CA ILE A 223 -39.45 -25.27 -20.87
C ILE A 223 -40.80 -25.89 -21.11
N MET A 224 -40.89 -27.22 -20.99
CA MET A 224 -42.14 -27.99 -21.03
C MET A 224 -42.35 -28.69 -19.70
N VAL A 225 -43.51 -28.46 -19.08
CA VAL A 225 -43.88 -29.07 -17.80
C VAL A 225 -44.95 -30.15 -17.97
N HIS A 226 -44.85 -31.20 -17.16
CA HIS A 226 -45.78 -32.34 -17.16
C HIS A 226 -47.06 -32.11 -16.37
N HIS A 227 -47.12 -31.03 -15.61
CA HIS A 227 -48.28 -30.61 -14.82
C HIS A 227 -48.81 -29.28 -15.33
N ILE A 228 -49.98 -28.88 -14.84
CA ILE A 228 -50.52 -27.54 -15.11
C ILE A 228 -49.50 -26.47 -14.68
N PRO A 229 -49.27 -25.43 -15.52
CA PRO A 229 -48.24 -24.41 -15.23
C PRO A 229 -48.34 -23.78 -13.83
N THR A 230 -49.55 -23.48 -13.36
CA THR A 230 -49.82 -22.93 -12.02
C THR A 230 -49.32 -23.87 -10.91
N ALA A 231 -49.68 -25.17 -10.97
CA ALA A 231 -49.17 -26.15 -10.00
C ALA A 231 -47.67 -26.36 -10.08
N SER A 232 -47.10 -26.20 -11.28
CA SER A 232 -45.65 -26.27 -11.51
C SER A 232 -44.91 -25.06 -10.92
N VAL A 233 -45.49 -23.87 -10.97
CA VAL A 233 -44.96 -22.64 -10.34
C VAL A 233 -45.03 -22.77 -8.82
N THR A 234 -46.17 -23.16 -8.25
CA THR A 234 -46.32 -23.34 -6.79
C THR A 234 -45.27 -24.32 -6.23
N LYS A 235 -45.08 -25.46 -6.93
CA LYS A 235 -44.04 -26.43 -6.51
C LYS A 235 -42.62 -25.83 -6.52
N ARG A 236 -42.32 -24.94 -7.47
CA ARG A 236 -41.01 -24.25 -7.52
C ARG A 236 -40.88 -23.18 -6.44
N GLU A 237 -41.97 -22.47 -6.17
CA GLU A 237 -42.01 -21.49 -5.06
C GLU A 237 -41.77 -22.18 -3.70
N ASP A 238 -42.39 -23.35 -3.48
CA ASP A 238 -42.15 -24.11 -2.24
C ASP A 238 -40.73 -24.62 -2.15
N ARG A 239 -40.13 -25.01 -3.29
CA ARG A 239 -38.72 -25.40 -3.34
C ARG A 239 -37.77 -24.22 -3.07
N ILE A 240 -38.13 -23.03 -3.53
CA ILE A 240 -37.40 -21.79 -3.20
C ILE A 240 -37.46 -21.49 -1.69
N LYS A 241 -38.60 -21.69 -1.05
CA LYS A 241 -38.75 -21.56 0.41
C LYS A 241 -37.85 -22.56 1.15
N GLU A 242 -37.82 -23.80 0.67
CA GLU A 242 -36.93 -24.85 1.22
C GLU A 242 -35.44 -24.44 1.10
N TYR A 243 -35.02 -23.99 -0.10
CA TYR A 243 -33.64 -23.51 -0.29
C TYR A 243 -33.31 -22.31 0.59
N ASN A 244 -34.25 -21.36 0.76
CA ASN A 244 -34.00 -20.21 1.66
C ASN A 244 -33.85 -20.68 3.11
N LEU A 245 -34.65 -21.62 3.59
CA LEU A 245 -34.54 -22.19 4.93
C LEU A 245 -33.20 -22.91 5.12
N ASP A 246 -32.80 -23.70 4.13
CA ASP A 246 -31.52 -24.40 4.16
C ASP A 246 -30.33 -23.40 4.24
N ILE A 247 -30.37 -22.33 3.44
CA ILE A 247 -29.36 -21.27 3.45
C ILE A 247 -29.31 -20.57 4.81
N GLU A 248 -30.45 -20.28 5.43
CA GLU A 248 -30.52 -19.69 6.77
C GLU A 248 -29.94 -20.65 7.84
N ASN A 249 -30.24 -21.93 7.76
CA ASN A 249 -29.69 -22.94 8.67
C ASN A 249 -28.15 -23.04 8.53
N ILE A 250 -27.63 -23.03 7.30
CA ILE A 250 -26.18 -23.04 7.04
C ILE A 250 -25.54 -21.77 7.62
N LYS A 251 -26.12 -20.60 7.42
CA LYS A 251 -25.61 -19.34 8.00
C LYS A 251 -25.60 -19.39 9.53
N ALA A 252 -26.65 -19.92 10.15
CA ALA A 252 -26.71 -20.09 11.60
C ALA A 252 -25.65 -21.07 12.15
N GLN A 253 -25.26 -22.08 11.36
CA GLN A 253 -24.14 -22.98 11.71
C GLN A 253 -22.81 -22.24 11.59
N MET A 254 -22.56 -21.53 10.48
CA MET A 254 -21.36 -20.70 10.30
C MET A 254 -21.21 -19.67 11.42
N GLU A 255 -22.30 -19.08 11.91
CA GLU A 255 -22.27 -18.11 13.01
C GLU A 255 -21.73 -18.71 14.30
N ARG A 256 -22.12 -19.95 14.64
CA ARG A 256 -21.57 -20.67 15.80
C ARG A 256 -20.09 -20.99 15.63
N GLU A 257 -19.66 -21.31 14.43
CA GLU A 257 -18.26 -21.62 14.13
C GLU A 257 -17.40 -20.35 14.05
N ALA A 258 -18.01 -19.19 13.84
CA ALA A 258 -17.32 -17.89 13.84
C ALA A 258 -16.69 -17.55 15.19
N ASP A 259 -17.17 -18.13 16.30
CA ASP A 259 -16.56 -18.00 17.63
C ASP A 259 -15.12 -18.53 17.64
N TYR A 260 -14.81 -19.54 16.81
CA TYR A 260 -13.46 -20.10 16.67
C TYR A 260 -12.55 -19.33 15.71
N ARG A 261 -12.97 -18.16 15.20
CA ARG A 261 -12.20 -17.35 14.24
C ARG A 261 -10.80 -16.99 14.74
N PHE A 262 -10.65 -16.75 16.04
CA PHE A 262 -9.33 -16.45 16.61
C PHE A 262 -8.41 -17.67 16.60
N GLU A 263 -8.95 -18.87 16.83
CA GLU A 263 -8.24 -20.14 16.72
C GLU A 263 -7.78 -20.39 15.27
N PHE A 264 -8.62 -20.06 14.28
CA PHE A 264 -8.23 -20.12 12.86
C PHE A 264 -7.07 -19.18 12.55
N LYS A 265 -7.12 -17.94 13.05
CA LYS A 265 -6.01 -16.97 12.91
C LYS A 265 -4.71 -17.49 13.50
N LYS A 266 -4.76 -18.14 14.67
CA LYS A 266 -3.58 -18.72 15.34
C LYS A 266 -3.02 -19.94 14.58
N ILE A 267 -3.88 -20.88 14.14
CA ILE A 267 -3.42 -22.09 13.44
C ILE A 267 -2.87 -21.77 12.06
N ARG A 268 -3.41 -20.78 11.40
CA ARG A 268 -2.88 -20.23 10.14
C ARG A 268 -1.43 -19.74 10.32
N ASP A 269 -1.18 -18.96 11.38
CA ASP A 269 0.16 -18.45 11.68
C ASP A 269 1.13 -19.57 12.07
N TYR A 270 0.64 -20.60 12.77
CA TYR A 270 1.41 -21.82 13.03
C TYR A 270 1.85 -22.52 11.74
N TYR A 271 0.93 -22.77 10.81
CA TYR A 271 1.26 -23.41 9.54
C TYR A 271 2.22 -22.58 8.70
N LYS A 272 2.06 -21.25 8.66
CA LYS A 272 2.95 -20.33 8.00
C LYS A 272 4.36 -20.41 8.57
N THR A 273 4.49 -20.35 9.89
CA THR A 273 5.78 -20.48 10.59
C THR A 273 6.47 -21.82 10.28
N ARG A 274 5.69 -22.89 10.18
CA ARG A 274 6.21 -24.22 9.78
C ARG A 274 6.64 -24.26 8.33
N ALA A 275 5.87 -23.71 7.40
CA ALA A 275 6.24 -23.63 5.99
C ALA A 275 7.57 -22.86 5.83
N ASP A 276 7.72 -21.71 6.48
CA ASP A 276 8.92 -20.89 6.41
C ASP A 276 10.15 -21.62 7.02
N LYS A 277 9.95 -22.36 8.10
CA LYS A 277 11.00 -23.24 8.66
C LYS A 277 11.45 -24.29 7.65
N TYR A 278 10.53 -24.97 6.94
CA TYR A 278 10.89 -25.96 5.94
C TYR A 278 11.53 -25.34 4.70
N LYS A 279 11.18 -24.09 4.33
CA LYS A 279 11.91 -23.34 3.29
C LYS A 279 13.37 -23.12 3.67
N VAL A 280 13.65 -22.81 4.91
CA VAL A 280 15.03 -22.69 5.42
C VAL A 280 15.72 -24.03 5.44
N VAL A 281 15.06 -25.11 5.91
CA VAL A 281 15.63 -26.47 5.89
C VAL A 281 16.06 -26.90 4.46
N GLY A 282 15.29 -26.50 3.45
CA GLY A 282 15.62 -26.79 2.04
C GLY A 282 16.87 -26.07 1.52
N LYS A 283 17.30 -24.97 2.18
CA LYS A 283 18.53 -24.24 1.85
C LYS A 283 19.77 -24.81 2.54
N LEU A 284 19.61 -25.70 3.52
CA LEU A 284 20.70 -26.22 4.32
C LEU A 284 21.41 -27.37 3.63
N LEU A 285 22.73 -27.42 3.74
CA LEU A 285 23.53 -28.56 3.37
C LEU A 285 23.57 -29.57 4.52
N GLN A 286 23.43 -30.86 4.23
CA GLN A 286 23.50 -31.92 5.22
C GLN A 286 24.31 -33.11 4.75
N SER A 287 24.96 -33.76 5.72
CA SER A 287 25.56 -35.07 5.56
C SER A 287 24.70 -36.15 6.22
N LYS A 288 25.20 -37.38 6.35
CA LYS A 288 24.51 -38.47 7.07
C LYS A 288 24.25 -38.08 8.54
N HIS A 289 25.17 -37.41 9.22
CA HIS A 289 25.13 -37.14 10.66
C HIS A 289 25.10 -35.68 11.06
N THR A 290 25.55 -34.77 10.20
CA THR A 290 25.67 -33.33 10.45
C THR A 290 24.86 -32.50 9.45
N PHE A 291 24.59 -31.26 9.81
CA PHE A 291 24.03 -30.25 8.93
C PHE A 291 24.79 -28.93 9.09
N PHE A 292 24.73 -28.10 8.04
CA PHE A 292 25.38 -26.79 8.00
C PHE A 292 24.34 -25.70 7.80
N VAL A 293 24.49 -24.64 8.56
CA VAL A 293 23.75 -23.38 8.40
C VAL A 293 24.77 -22.28 8.14
N THR A 294 24.70 -21.68 6.97
CA THR A 294 25.48 -20.49 6.64
C THR A 294 24.56 -19.29 6.56
N GLY A 295 24.98 -18.16 7.11
CA GLY A 295 24.17 -16.95 7.07
C GLY A 295 24.92 -15.72 7.52
N TYR A 296 24.18 -14.59 7.48
CA TYR A 296 24.68 -13.30 7.94
C TYR A 296 23.98 -12.89 9.22
N MET A 297 24.72 -12.29 10.14
CA MET A 297 24.17 -11.73 11.37
C MET A 297 24.98 -10.51 11.85
N PRO A 298 24.38 -9.63 12.68
CA PRO A 298 25.09 -8.50 13.26
C PRO A 298 26.23 -8.95 14.17
N GLU A 299 27.43 -8.37 14.00
CA GLU A 299 28.64 -8.69 14.79
C GLU A 299 28.37 -8.64 16.32
N LYS A 300 27.56 -7.69 16.78
CA LYS A 300 27.23 -7.52 18.20
C LYS A 300 26.47 -8.70 18.84
N GLN A 301 25.80 -9.50 18.03
CA GLN A 301 24.97 -10.61 18.51
C GLN A 301 25.65 -11.98 18.37
N VAL A 302 26.82 -12.01 17.72
CA VAL A 302 27.54 -13.27 17.42
C VAL A 302 27.96 -13.97 18.71
N GLU A 303 28.59 -13.26 19.64
CA GLU A 303 29.12 -13.84 20.86
C GLU A 303 28.03 -14.44 21.75
N ALA A 304 26.93 -13.70 21.93
CA ALA A 304 25.78 -14.17 22.73
C ALA A 304 25.11 -15.41 22.11
N LEU A 305 25.00 -15.46 20.77
CA LEU A 305 24.44 -16.63 20.10
C LEU A 305 25.40 -17.82 20.19
N LYS A 306 26.70 -17.59 20.04
CA LYS A 306 27.74 -18.63 20.12
C LYS A 306 27.75 -19.30 21.48
N GLU A 307 27.83 -18.52 22.55
CA GLU A 307 27.77 -19.04 23.92
C GLU A 307 26.52 -19.86 24.18
N GLU A 308 25.35 -19.39 23.78
CA GLU A 308 24.10 -20.10 24.00
C GLU A 308 24.01 -21.43 23.24
N LEU A 309 24.50 -21.44 21.99
CA LEU A 309 24.50 -22.65 21.18
C LEU A 309 25.51 -23.70 21.69
N GLU A 310 26.70 -23.28 22.11
CA GLU A 310 27.74 -24.15 22.64
C GLU A 310 27.35 -24.77 24.00
N ILE A 311 26.61 -24.03 24.85
CA ILE A 311 26.07 -24.54 26.11
C ILE A 311 24.98 -25.61 25.91
N LYS A 312 24.09 -25.38 24.93
CA LYS A 312 22.89 -26.23 24.75
C LYS A 312 23.10 -27.40 23.79
N PHE A 313 24.04 -27.29 22.86
CA PHE A 313 24.22 -28.23 21.76
C PHE A 313 25.68 -28.48 21.45
N ASN A 314 25.96 -29.63 20.83
CA ASN A 314 27.28 -29.93 20.29
C ASN A 314 27.41 -29.31 18.90
N VAL A 315 27.97 -28.10 18.83
CA VAL A 315 28.08 -27.29 17.62
C VAL A 315 29.52 -26.81 17.40
N ALA A 316 29.93 -26.69 16.15
CA ALA A 316 31.14 -25.97 15.77
C ALA A 316 30.70 -24.71 15.02
N ILE A 317 31.14 -23.56 15.49
CA ILE A 317 30.77 -22.26 14.95
C ILE A 317 32.02 -21.57 14.44
N ASP A 318 32.01 -21.20 13.16
CA ASP A 318 33.05 -20.41 12.54
C ASP A 318 32.48 -19.06 12.12
N VAL A 319 33.27 -17.98 12.35
CA VAL A 319 32.85 -16.59 12.11
C VAL A 319 33.84 -15.93 11.18
N GLU A 320 33.36 -15.55 10.00
CA GLU A 320 34.16 -14.92 8.96
C GLU A 320 33.72 -13.47 8.73
N GLN A 321 34.68 -12.61 8.40
CA GLN A 321 34.37 -11.29 7.87
C GLN A 321 34.01 -11.41 6.39
N PRO A 322 32.85 -10.87 5.96
CA PRO A 322 32.44 -11.00 4.56
C PRO A 322 33.39 -10.24 3.64
N THR A 323 33.70 -10.84 2.50
CA THR A 323 34.57 -10.27 1.46
C THR A 323 33.92 -9.08 0.76
N GLU A 324 34.71 -8.22 0.12
CA GLU A 324 34.18 -7.03 -0.60
C GLU A 324 33.19 -7.37 -1.73
N LYS A 325 33.34 -8.55 -2.33
CA LYS A 325 32.52 -9.00 -3.47
C LYS A 325 31.20 -9.66 -3.07
N GLU A 326 31.02 -9.99 -1.80
CA GLU A 326 29.79 -10.62 -1.32
C GLU A 326 28.69 -9.59 -1.14
N ASP A 327 27.49 -9.96 -1.55
CA ASP A 327 26.26 -9.18 -1.33
C ASP A 327 25.78 -9.38 0.12
N VAL A 328 26.28 -8.53 1.00
CA VAL A 328 26.01 -8.58 2.44
C VAL A 328 24.75 -7.78 2.75
N PRO A 329 23.76 -8.36 3.46
CA PRO A 329 22.58 -7.63 3.87
C PRO A 329 22.89 -6.52 4.85
N VAL A 330 22.10 -5.46 4.83
CA VAL A 330 22.29 -4.26 5.66
C VAL A 330 21.17 -4.18 6.69
N LEU A 331 21.57 -4.01 7.96
CA LEU A 331 20.66 -3.73 9.06
C LEU A 331 20.95 -2.34 9.62
N LEU A 332 19.92 -1.52 9.69
CA LEU A 332 19.99 -0.16 10.25
C LEU A 332 19.56 -0.19 11.72
N THR A 333 20.29 0.54 12.55
CA THR A 333 19.91 0.78 13.95
C THR A 333 19.88 2.27 14.21
N ASN A 334 18.69 2.83 14.11
CA ASN A 334 18.44 4.25 14.31
C ASN A 334 17.71 4.49 15.63
N GLY A 335 17.97 5.62 16.28
CA GLY A 335 17.22 6.07 17.44
C GLY A 335 15.74 6.37 17.09
N LYS A 336 14.89 6.51 18.08
CA LYS A 336 13.43 6.71 17.89
C LYS A 336 13.08 7.91 16.99
N VAL A 337 13.85 8.99 17.04
CA VAL A 337 13.62 10.21 16.24
C VAL A 337 14.08 10.01 14.80
N GLN A 338 15.31 9.52 14.62
CA GLN A 338 15.87 9.29 13.28
C GLN A 338 15.19 8.11 12.59
N GLY A 339 14.98 7.02 13.32
CA GLY A 339 14.32 5.80 12.79
C GLY A 339 12.89 6.02 12.30
N ALA A 340 12.24 7.11 12.69
CA ALA A 340 10.93 7.46 12.16
C ALA A 340 10.97 7.81 10.65
N VAL A 341 12.10 8.34 10.16
CA VAL A 341 12.30 8.68 8.73
C VAL A 341 13.00 7.55 7.95
N GLU A 342 13.38 6.47 8.63
CA GLU A 342 14.04 5.32 7.99
C GLU A 342 13.24 4.77 6.81
N GLY A 343 11.91 4.71 6.91
CA GLY A 343 11.03 4.30 5.82
C GLY A 343 11.14 5.18 4.56
N VAL A 344 11.42 6.47 4.72
CA VAL A 344 11.67 7.38 3.58
C VAL A 344 13.01 7.05 2.92
N VAL A 345 14.07 6.84 3.71
CA VAL A 345 15.40 6.50 3.17
C VAL A 345 15.37 5.15 2.47
N THR A 346 14.77 4.13 3.10
CA THR A 346 14.70 2.78 2.54
C THR A 346 13.80 2.68 1.30
N SER A 347 12.82 3.58 1.13
CA SER A 347 12.02 3.67 -0.09
C SER A 347 12.83 4.13 -1.31
N PHE A 348 13.90 4.89 -1.12
CA PHE A 348 14.85 5.20 -2.17
C PHE A 348 15.79 4.02 -2.44
N GLY A 349 16.30 3.37 -1.37
CA GLY A 349 17.17 2.20 -1.43
C GLY A 349 17.92 2.03 -0.11
N PHE A 350 18.30 0.80 0.21
CA PHE A 350 19.18 0.55 1.34
C PHE A 350 20.60 1.04 1.04
N PRO A 351 21.34 1.57 2.02
CA PRO A 351 22.72 1.99 1.81
C PRO A 351 23.59 0.79 1.43
N ASN A 352 24.55 1.02 0.55
CA ASN A 352 25.53 0.01 0.23
C ASN A 352 26.48 -0.19 1.44
N LYS A 353 27.17 -1.32 1.53
CA LYS A 353 28.14 -1.70 2.55
C LYS A 353 29.21 -0.61 2.84
N MET A 354 29.61 0.15 1.80
CA MET A 354 30.62 1.21 1.89
C MET A 354 30.02 2.59 2.18
N GLU A 355 28.72 2.74 2.07
CA GLU A 355 28.01 4.00 2.30
C GLU A 355 27.73 4.25 3.78
N ILE A 356 27.38 5.49 4.06
CA ILE A 356 26.95 5.92 5.39
C ILE A 356 25.44 5.97 5.38
N ASP A 357 24.82 5.56 6.48
CA ASP A 357 23.39 5.76 6.65
C ASP A 357 23.06 7.26 6.74
N PRO A 358 22.33 7.81 5.77
CA PRO A 358 21.98 9.22 5.77
C PRO A 358 20.82 9.55 6.72
N THR A 359 20.17 8.54 7.33
CA THR A 359 18.90 8.69 8.05
C THR A 359 18.92 9.78 9.11
N ALA A 360 20.02 9.92 9.86
CA ALA A 360 20.11 10.92 10.92
C ALA A 360 20.08 12.37 10.37
N ILE A 361 20.82 12.62 9.30
CA ILE A 361 20.91 13.96 8.67
C ILE A 361 19.63 14.23 7.88
N THR A 362 19.14 13.22 7.15
CA THR A 362 17.85 13.27 6.44
C THR A 362 16.72 13.60 7.39
N ALA A 363 16.66 13.00 8.58
CA ALA A 363 15.61 13.27 9.55
C ALA A 363 15.56 14.74 9.97
N PHE A 364 16.73 15.35 10.25
CA PHE A 364 16.82 16.76 10.59
C PHE A 364 16.25 17.66 9.48
N PHE A 365 16.75 17.50 8.26
CA PHE A 365 16.28 18.30 7.12
C PHE A 365 14.84 17.98 6.73
N TYR A 366 14.42 16.73 6.87
CA TYR A 366 13.05 16.31 6.58
C TYR A 366 12.05 17.07 7.46
N TYR A 367 12.24 17.02 8.77
CA TYR A 367 11.35 17.72 9.70
C TYR A 367 11.40 19.24 9.50
N PHE A 368 12.59 19.78 9.26
CA PHE A 368 12.81 21.20 9.05
C PHE A 368 12.08 21.71 7.79
N LEU A 369 12.31 21.07 6.65
CA LEU A 369 11.72 21.47 5.36
C LEU A 369 10.22 21.24 5.32
N PHE A 370 9.76 20.12 5.88
CA PHE A 370 8.33 19.82 5.99
C PHE A 370 7.58 20.89 6.79
N GLY A 371 8.15 21.30 7.92
CA GLY A 371 7.57 22.35 8.76
C GLY A 371 7.42 23.68 8.04
N ILE A 372 8.41 24.08 7.24
CA ILE A 372 8.37 25.30 6.43
C ILE A 372 7.28 25.22 5.36
N MET A 373 7.11 24.04 4.70
CA MET A 373 6.13 23.86 3.63
C MET A 373 4.68 23.96 4.15
N LEU A 374 4.39 23.39 5.31
CA LEU A 374 3.04 23.41 5.87
C LEU A 374 2.75 24.71 6.67
N SER A 375 3.72 25.22 7.37
CA SER A 375 3.88 26.54 8.02
C SER A 375 2.65 27.14 8.72
N ASP A 376 1.74 26.33 9.27
CA ASP A 376 0.57 26.74 10.05
C ASP A 376 0.58 26.07 11.43
N ALA A 377 0.59 26.89 12.49
CA ALA A 377 0.71 26.42 13.86
C ALA A 377 -0.46 25.54 14.30
N ALA A 378 -1.68 25.87 13.86
CA ALA A 378 -2.86 25.11 14.23
C ALA A 378 -2.89 23.73 13.56
N TYR A 379 -2.53 23.64 12.28
CA TYR A 379 -2.37 22.35 11.59
C TYR A 379 -1.27 21.51 12.23
N GLY A 380 -0.11 22.13 12.55
CA GLY A 380 0.98 21.45 13.24
C GLY A 380 0.56 20.88 14.59
N PHE A 381 -0.19 21.64 15.36
CA PHE A 381 -0.71 21.22 16.67
C PHE A 381 -1.71 20.07 16.57
N LEU A 382 -2.66 20.13 15.63
CA LEU A 382 -3.62 19.07 15.40
C LEU A 382 -2.93 17.77 14.96
N MET A 383 -1.95 17.86 14.06
CA MET A 383 -1.17 16.72 13.60
C MET A 383 -0.36 16.11 14.75
N PHE A 384 0.31 16.90 15.55
CA PHE A 384 1.07 16.45 16.72
C PHE A 384 0.17 15.71 17.71
N ILE A 385 -0.94 16.33 18.14
CA ILE A 385 -1.87 15.74 19.12
C ILE A 385 -2.52 14.49 18.55
N GLY A 386 -2.98 14.50 17.31
CA GLY A 386 -3.62 13.36 16.67
C GLY A 386 -2.68 12.15 16.63
N CYS A 387 -1.46 12.32 16.13
CA CYS A 387 -0.48 11.26 16.09
C CYS A 387 -0.07 10.77 17.50
N PHE A 388 0.08 11.69 18.46
CA PHE A 388 0.45 11.36 19.84
C PHE A 388 -0.63 10.52 20.52
N ILE A 389 -1.91 10.88 20.37
CA ILE A 389 -3.04 10.15 20.94
C ILE A 389 -3.10 8.73 20.35
N VAL A 390 -2.98 8.62 19.03
CA VAL A 390 -3.02 7.30 18.35
C VAL A 390 -1.87 6.42 18.82
N LEU A 391 -0.63 6.93 18.86
CA LEU A 391 0.54 6.18 19.32
C LEU A 391 0.42 5.73 20.79
N LYS A 392 -0.22 6.54 21.64
CA LYS A 392 -0.44 6.18 23.05
C LYS A 392 -1.57 5.18 23.24
N LYS A 393 -2.63 5.29 22.44
CA LYS A 393 -3.80 4.39 22.50
C LYS A 393 -3.50 2.99 21.96
N PHE A 394 -2.63 2.90 20.93
CA PHE A 394 -2.32 1.64 20.24
C PHE A 394 -0.81 1.31 20.31
N PRO A 395 -0.30 0.87 21.48
CA PRO A 395 1.14 0.61 21.66
C PRO A 395 1.64 -0.61 20.86
N ASN A 396 0.76 -1.54 20.51
CA ASN A 396 1.10 -2.79 19.82
C ASN A 396 0.92 -2.73 18.29
N MET A 397 0.72 -1.51 17.73
CA MET A 397 0.56 -1.36 16.28
C MET A 397 1.81 -1.85 15.53
N GLU A 398 1.65 -2.14 14.26
CA GLU A 398 2.73 -2.53 13.36
C GLU A 398 3.86 -1.47 13.37
N GLU A 399 5.10 -1.92 13.44
CA GLU A 399 6.27 -1.03 13.59
C GLU A 399 6.38 -0.02 12.45
N THR A 400 6.03 -0.42 11.22
CA THR A 400 6.04 0.45 10.04
C THR A 400 5.05 1.62 10.20
N ILE A 401 3.83 1.33 10.64
CA ILE A 401 2.79 2.34 10.90
C ILE A 401 3.21 3.23 12.07
N ALA A 402 3.76 2.63 13.14
CA ALA A 402 4.25 3.38 14.29
C ALA A 402 5.39 4.34 13.93
N LYS A 403 6.34 3.93 13.08
CA LYS A 403 7.42 4.78 12.56
C LYS A 403 6.83 5.95 11.75
N THR A 404 5.89 5.68 10.84
CA THR A 404 5.23 6.70 10.02
C THR A 404 4.45 7.72 10.88
N LEU A 405 3.69 7.27 11.87
CA LEU A 405 2.99 8.17 12.79
C LEU A 405 3.94 9.01 13.65
N ARG A 406 5.06 8.43 14.09
CA ARG A 406 6.12 9.19 14.80
C ARG A 406 6.74 10.25 13.89
N MET A 407 6.99 9.93 12.62
CA MET A 407 7.48 10.88 11.63
C MET A 407 6.54 12.08 11.50
N PHE A 408 5.23 11.83 11.29
CA PHE A 408 4.23 12.92 11.22
C PHE A 408 4.09 13.67 12.55
N MET A 409 4.24 13.01 13.69
CA MET A 409 4.26 13.66 14.99
C MET A 409 5.41 14.69 15.10
N TYR A 410 6.63 14.31 14.70
CA TYR A 410 7.78 15.23 14.69
C TYR A 410 7.65 16.32 13.62
N CYS A 411 7.10 15.99 12.45
CA CYS A 411 6.73 16.98 11.44
C CYS A 411 5.72 18.00 12.01
N GLY A 412 4.74 17.55 12.80
CA GLY A 412 3.77 18.41 13.48
C GLY A 412 4.41 19.40 14.45
N ILE A 413 5.40 18.95 15.22
CA ILE A 413 6.17 19.86 16.11
C ILE A 413 6.91 20.92 15.28
N SER A 414 7.58 20.52 14.21
CA SER A 414 8.28 21.46 13.33
C SER A 414 7.32 22.46 12.68
N THR A 415 6.19 21.98 12.18
CA THR A 415 5.13 22.84 11.59
C THR A 415 4.57 23.83 12.61
N LEU A 416 4.36 23.40 13.87
CA LEU A 416 3.92 24.27 14.95
C LEU A 416 4.94 25.40 15.18
N ILE A 417 6.24 25.06 15.25
CA ILE A 417 7.31 26.05 15.46
C ILE A 417 7.32 27.06 14.30
N TRP A 418 7.35 26.58 13.06
CA TRP A 418 7.36 27.44 11.89
C TRP A 418 6.09 28.28 11.77
N GLY A 419 4.92 27.69 12.08
CA GLY A 419 3.65 28.42 12.09
C GLY A 419 3.61 29.55 13.11
N ILE A 420 4.19 29.36 14.30
CA ILE A 420 4.34 30.44 15.30
C ILE A 420 5.29 31.54 14.81
N LEU A 421 6.41 31.17 14.17
CA LEU A 421 7.36 32.14 13.60
C LEU A 421 6.72 32.99 12.50
N PHE A 422 5.90 32.39 11.66
CA PHE A 422 5.24 33.04 10.52
C PHE A 422 3.85 33.64 10.85
N GLY A 423 3.31 33.34 12.03
CA GLY A 423 2.02 33.87 12.50
C GLY A 423 0.79 33.25 11.84
N GLY A 424 0.89 32.03 11.32
CA GLY A 424 -0.24 31.28 10.74
C GLY A 424 -0.96 30.43 11.78
N TYR A 425 -2.26 30.73 12.01
CA TYR A 425 -3.15 29.99 12.92
C TYR A 425 -4.48 29.73 12.20
N PHE A 426 -4.59 28.63 11.46
CA PHE A 426 -5.59 28.42 10.41
C PHE A 426 -5.60 29.59 9.42
N GLY A 427 -4.42 29.97 8.92
CA GLY A 427 -4.23 31.22 8.21
C GLY A 427 -4.46 32.44 9.13
N ASP A 428 -5.49 33.23 8.87
CA ASP A 428 -5.90 34.43 9.62
C ASP A 428 -7.19 34.23 10.41
N ALA A 429 -7.58 32.98 10.73
CA ALA A 429 -8.86 32.64 11.35
C ALA A 429 -9.16 33.48 12.62
N ILE A 430 -8.14 33.66 13.50
CA ILE A 430 -8.31 34.44 14.75
C ILE A 430 -8.72 35.89 14.47
N THR A 431 -8.10 36.52 13.47
CA THR A 431 -8.41 37.90 13.07
C THR A 431 -9.82 37.99 12.47
N VAL A 432 -10.18 37.03 11.59
CA VAL A 432 -11.50 37.01 10.94
C VAL A 432 -12.61 36.74 11.94
N ILE A 433 -12.43 35.76 12.86
CA ILE A 433 -13.41 35.51 13.94
C ILE A 433 -13.58 36.72 14.85
N GLY A 434 -12.45 37.31 15.30
CA GLY A 434 -12.47 38.53 16.15
C GLY A 434 -13.22 39.67 15.52
N LYS A 435 -12.94 39.97 14.25
CA LYS A 435 -13.57 41.06 13.50
C LYS A 435 -15.03 40.78 13.17
N THR A 436 -15.36 39.56 12.72
CA THR A 436 -16.72 39.23 12.25
C THR A 436 -17.70 39.06 13.40
N PHE A 437 -17.35 38.35 14.46
CA PHE A 437 -18.29 38.00 15.53
C PHE A 437 -18.19 38.93 16.76
N PHE A 438 -16.99 39.37 17.12
CA PHE A 438 -16.75 40.19 18.30
C PHE A 438 -16.52 41.68 17.98
N GLY A 439 -16.29 42.06 16.74
CA GLY A 439 -16.03 43.45 16.35
C GLY A 439 -14.66 43.98 16.80
N VAL A 440 -13.78 43.09 17.27
CA VAL A 440 -12.44 43.43 17.76
C VAL A 440 -11.38 42.92 16.80
N ASN A 441 -10.39 43.73 16.48
CA ASN A 441 -9.30 43.33 15.61
C ASN A 441 -8.21 42.63 16.46
N ILE A 442 -8.36 41.34 16.67
CA ILE A 442 -7.40 40.51 17.43
C ILE A 442 -6.50 39.82 16.40
N GLY A 443 -5.25 40.22 16.31
CA GLY A 443 -4.25 39.55 15.49
C GLY A 443 -3.07 39.11 16.37
N ILE A 444 -2.60 37.88 16.21
CA ILE A 444 -1.36 37.44 16.84
C ILE A 444 -0.24 37.81 15.85
N PRO A 445 0.68 38.73 16.21
CA PRO A 445 1.76 39.12 15.31
C PRO A 445 2.71 37.96 15.07
N ALA A 446 3.21 37.83 13.84
CA ALA A 446 4.28 36.90 13.53
C ALA A 446 5.53 37.23 14.34
N LEU A 447 6.18 36.23 14.91
CA LEU A 447 7.42 36.44 15.66
C LEU A 447 8.61 36.83 14.78
N TRP A 448 8.59 36.43 13.52
CA TRP A 448 9.67 36.73 12.56
C TRP A 448 9.18 37.63 11.43
N PHE A 449 8.44 37.10 10.47
CA PHE A 449 7.79 37.83 9.38
C PHE A 449 6.63 37.02 8.80
N GLU A 450 5.70 37.72 8.13
CA GLU A 450 4.58 37.07 7.45
C GLU A 450 4.95 36.76 5.98
N PRO A 451 5.02 35.47 5.59
CA PRO A 451 5.39 35.09 4.22
C PRO A 451 4.48 35.67 3.14
N ILE A 452 3.17 35.78 3.44
CA ILE A 452 2.18 36.33 2.49
C ILE A 452 2.44 37.81 2.21
N LYS A 453 2.88 38.59 3.20
CA LYS A 453 3.19 40.00 3.04
C LYS A 453 4.58 40.23 2.44
N GLN A 454 5.53 39.33 2.67
CA GLN A 454 6.93 39.45 2.26
C GLN A 454 7.45 38.21 1.52
N PRO A 455 6.87 37.85 0.36
CA PRO A 455 7.21 36.61 -0.33
C PRO A 455 8.67 36.56 -0.84
N MET A 456 9.22 37.71 -1.26
CA MET A 456 10.62 37.79 -1.72
C MET A 456 11.61 37.48 -0.60
N LYS A 457 11.33 37.92 0.60
CA LYS A 457 12.15 37.62 1.78
C LYS A 457 12.13 36.13 2.10
N MET A 458 10.94 35.51 2.04
CA MET A 458 10.80 34.07 2.20
C MET A 458 11.57 33.29 1.13
N LEU A 459 11.54 33.73 -0.15
CA LEU A 459 12.30 33.10 -1.23
C LEU A 459 13.79 33.03 -0.94
N ILE A 460 14.38 34.15 -0.45
CA ILE A 460 15.81 34.20 -0.11
C ILE A 460 16.14 33.20 1.00
N TYR A 461 15.34 33.12 2.06
CA TYR A 461 15.55 32.13 3.12
C TYR A 461 15.42 30.69 2.59
N CYS A 462 14.45 30.41 1.71
CA CYS A 462 14.33 29.09 1.09
C CYS A 462 15.57 28.72 0.28
N LEU A 463 16.11 29.66 -0.50
CA LEU A 463 17.38 29.43 -1.23
C LEU A 463 18.56 29.26 -0.30
N CYS A 464 18.67 30.03 0.78
CA CYS A 464 19.71 29.86 1.79
C CYS A 464 19.65 28.47 2.45
N PHE A 465 18.44 28.00 2.82
CA PHE A 465 18.27 26.65 3.37
C PHE A 465 18.62 25.58 2.34
N GLY A 466 18.31 25.82 1.06
CA GLY A 466 18.72 24.98 -0.06
C GLY A 466 20.24 24.87 -0.19
N ILE A 467 20.95 25.98 -0.11
CA ILE A 467 22.44 25.99 -0.14
C ILE A 467 22.99 25.17 1.02
N VAL A 468 22.51 25.38 2.25
CA VAL A 468 22.95 24.62 3.42
C VAL A 468 22.71 23.13 3.23
N HIS A 469 21.53 22.74 2.73
CA HIS A 469 21.18 21.34 2.50
C HIS A 469 22.06 20.68 1.44
N LEU A 470 22.24 21.31 0.26
CA LEU A 470 23.09 20.82 -0.82
C LEU A 470 24.56 20.73 -0.39
N PHE A 471 25.05 21.74 0.33
CA PHE A 471 26.44 21.73 0.85
C PHE A 471 26.62 20.64 1.89
N THR A 472 25.63 20.38 2.73
CA THR A 472 25.71 19.23 3.66
C THR A 472 25.82 17.91 2.88
N GLY A 473 25.10 17.73 1.77
CA GLY A 473 25.23 16.55 0.91
C GLY A 473 26.64 16.41 0.32
N LEU A 474 27.21 17.50 -0.19
CA LEU A 474 28.59 17.51 -0.68
C LEU A 474 29.60 17.23 0.43
N GLY A 475 29.35 17.72 1.65
CA GLY A 475 30.18 17.46 2.83
C GLY A 475 30.19 15.97 3.24
N ILE A 476 29.02 15.30 3.16
CA ILE A 476 28.91 13.86 3.41
C ILE A 476 29.74 13.08 2.37
N LYS A 477 29.65 13.46 1.09
CA LYS A 477 30.48 12.88 0.04
C LYS A 477 31.97 13.01 0.36
N GLY A 478 32.39 14.19 0.81
CA GLY A 478 33.77 14.42 1.24
C GLY A 478 34.16 13.52 2.41
N TYR A 479 33.33 13.40 3.42
CA TYR A 479 33.58 12.52 4.57
C TYR A 479 33.71 11.06 4.13
N MET A 480 32.90 10.56 3.20
CA MET A 480 33.02 9.20 2.68
C MET A 480 34.37 8.98 1.98
N MET A 481 34.81 9.92 1.14
CA MET A 481 36.10 9.84 0.45
C MET A 481 37.29 9.83 1.42
N LEU A 482 37.25 10.66 2.47
CA LEU A 482 38.26 10.66 3.50
C LEU A 482 38.32 9.34 4.28
N LYS A 483 37.13 8.74 4.57
CA LYS A 483 37.06 7.44 5.23
C LYS A 483 37.64 6.32 4.36
N GLN A 484 37.52 6.42 3.04
CA GLN A 484 38.15 5.52 2.07
C GLN A 484 39.64 5.82 1.84
N LYS A 485 40.21 6.81 2.53
CA LYS A 485 41.60 7.28 2.38
C LYS A 485 41.92 7.82 0.98
N ASP A 486 40.95 8.19 0.20
CA ASP A 486 41.16 8.84 -1.13
C ASP A 486 41.15 10.37 -0.98
N VAL A 487 42.25 10.89 -0.45
CA VAL A 487 42.44 12.34 -0.22
C VAL A 487 42.47 13.12 -1.53
N MET A 488 43.00 12.52 -2.60
CA MET A 488 43.05 13.18 -3.90
C MET A 488 41.69 13.45 -4.49
N SER A 489 40.77 12.46 -4.43
CA SER A 489 39.40 12.64 -4.85
C SER A 489 38.65 13.64 -3.94
N PHE A 490 38.91 13.62 -2.64
CA PHE A 490 38.34 14.60 -1.71
C PHE A 490 38.69 16.03 -2.12
N VAL A 491 39.93 16.33 -2.42
CA VAL A 491 40.37 17.69 -2.83
C VAL A 491 39.76 18.07 -4.19
N CYS A 492 39.84 17.17 -5.17
CA CYS A 492 39.42 17.48 -6.54
C CYS A 492 37.89 17.52 -6.72
N ASP A 493 37.17 16.61 -6.07
CA ASP A 493 35.73 16.40 -6.33
C ASP A 493 34.84 17.07 -5.27
N VAL A 494 35.43 17.54 -4.15
CA VAL A 494 34.68 18.18 -3.06
C VAL A 494 35.19 19.59 -2.78
N VAL A 495 36.47 19.73 -2.44
CA VAL A 495 37.03 21.04 -2.01
C VAL A 495 36.99 22.05 -3.15
N LEU A 496 37.38 21.69 -4.37
CA LEU A 496 37.30 22.57 -5.53
C LEU A 496 35.87 23.03 -5.83
N TRP A 497 34.88 22.13 -5.66
CA TRP A 497 33.49 22.49 -5.80
C TRP A 497 33.01 23.47 -4.73
N TYR A 498 33.42 23.29 -3.47
CA TYR A 498 33.11 24.26 -2.41
C TYR A 498 33.71 25.64 -2.73
N VAL A 499 35.00 25.69 -3.11
CA VAL A 499 35.69 26.95 -3.45
C VAL A 499 34.97 27.64 -4.61
N PHE A 500 34.61 26.89 -5.66
CA PHE A 500 33.94 27.43 -6.83
C PHE A 500 32.54 27.94 -6.50
N LEU A 501 31.71 27.15 -5.85
CA LEU A 501 30.33 27.51 -5.54
C LEU A 501 30.23 28.65 -4.52
N ILE A 502 31.07 28.66 -3.48
CA ILE A 502 31.12 29.76 -2.51
C ILE A 502 31.57 31.04 -3.20
N GLY A 503 32.59 30.98 -4.07
CA GLY A 503 33.06 32.12 -4.87
C GLY A 503 31.93 32.68 -5.75
N LEU A 504 31.17 31.80 -6.40
CA LEU A 504 30.04 32.16 -7.28
C LEU A 504 28.90 32.82 -6.49
N ILE A 505 28.54 32.27 -5.31
CA ILE A 505 27.51 32.84 -4.44
C ILE A 505 27.95 34.25 -3.96
N LEU A 506 29.19 34.38 -3.47
CA LEU A 506 29.72 35.68 -3.06
C LEU A 506 29.78 36.70 -4.21
N MET A 507 30.01 36.27 -5.45
CA MET A 507 29.98 37.14 -6.62
C MET A 507 28.55 37.57 -7.01
N LEU A 508 27.53 36.74 -6.69
CA LEU A 508 26.14 36.99 -7.00
C LEU A 508 25.47 37.99 -6.03
N ILE A 509 25.86 38.01 -4.75
CA ILE A 509 25.27 38.85 -3.71
C ILE A 509 25.32 40.38 -4.02
N PRO A 510 26.42 40.97 -4.54
CA PRO A 510 26.46 42.41 -4.81
C PRO A 510 25.82 42.79 -6.18
N THR A 511 25.22 41.84 -6.91
CA THR A 511 24.57 42.13 -8.20
C THR A 511 23.22 42.84 -8.03
N SER A 512 22.82 43.58 -9.04
CA SER A 512 21.52 44.26 -9.11
C SER A 512 20.34 43.26 -9.03
N ILE A 513 20.54 42.03 -9.51
CA ILE A 513 19.54 40.94 -9.46
C ILE A 513 19.28 40.55 -8.02
N PHE A 514 20.33 40.33 -7.21
CA PHE A 514 20.16 40.01 -5.78
C PHE A 514 19.60 41.20 -4.99
N ALA A 515 20.05 42.42 -5.29
CA ALA A 515 19.53 43.64 -4.68
C ALA A 515 18.05 43.86 -4.92
N SER A 516 17.54 43.54 -6.10
CA SER A 516 16.11 43.62 -6.44
C SER A 516 15.28 42.54 -5.68
N LEU A 517 15.85 41.38 -5.44
CA LEU A 517 15.22 40.30 -4.66
C LEU A 517 15.27 40.58 -3.17
N ALA A 518 16.40 41.05 -2.63
CA ALA A 518 16.64 41.27 -1.21
C ALA A 518 16.05 42.59 -0.71
N GLY A 519 15.71 43.51 -1.60
CA GLY A 519 15.23 44.86 -1.22
C GLY A 519 16.33 45.74 -0.59
N SER A 520 17.59 45.31 -0.65
CA SER A 520 18.74 46.03 -0.11
C SER A 520 19.99 45.76 -0.93
N THR A 521 20.76 46.81 -1.19
CA THR A 521 22.06 46.70 -1.88
C THR A 521 23.15 46.36 -0.86
N ILE A 522 23.77 45.21 -1.02
CA ILE A 522 24.93 44.82 -0.19
C ILE A 522 26.19 45.13 -1.01
N VAL A 523 26.95 46.11 -0.54
CA VAL A 523 28.22 46.49 -1.17
C VAL A 523 29.37 45.81 -0.43
N PHE A 524 30.13 44.98 -1.10
CA PHE A 524 31.29 44.31 -0.51
C PHE A 524 32.51 45.23 -0.52
N PRO A 525 33.35 45.12 0.52
CA PRO A 525 34.70 45.71 0.50
C PRO A 525 35.49 45.20 -0.70
N ALA A 526 36.41 46.05 -1.24
CA ALA A 526 37.17 45.69 -2.44
C ALA A 526 37.96 44.36 -2.31
N TRP A 527 38.48 44.08 -1.12
CA TRP A 527 39.20 42.82 -0.87
C TRP A 527 38.28 41.57 -0.96
N LEU A 528 37.04 41.66 -0.50
CA LEU A 528 36.09 40.54 -0.53
C LEU A 528 35.61 40.30 -1.98
N SER A 529 35.39 41.36 -2.74
CA SER A 529 35.05 41.28 -4.16
C SER A 529 36.22 40.70 -5.01
N MET A 530 37.49 41.03 -4.64
CA MET A 530 38.65 40.40 -5.26
C MET A 530 38.78 38.92 -4.90
N LEU A 531 38.56 38.57 -3.63
CA LEU A 531 38.58 37.21 -3.15
C LEU A 531 37.54 36.33 -3.82
N SER A 532 36.31 36.82 -3.98
CA SER A 532 35.21 36.06 -4.65
C SER A 532 35.57 35.73 -6.10
N LYS A 533 36.18 36.68 -6.83
CA LYS A 533 36.65 36.47 -8.22
C LYS A 533 37.79 35.44 -8.27
N ILE A 534 38.74 35.53 -7.36
CA ILE A 534 39.86 34.57 -7.28
C ILE A 534 39.36 33.16 -6.98
N MET A 535 38.44 33.02 -6.03
CA MET A 535 37.82 31.73 -5.67
C MET A 535 37.03 31.13 -6.84
N THR A 536 36.26 31.95 -7.53
CA THR A 536 35.44 31.48 -8.69
C THR A 536 36.36 31.04 -9.82
N ILE A 537 37.30 31.88 -10.25
CA ILE A 537 38.22 31.56 -11.36
C ILE A 537 39.14 30.41 -11.00
N GLY A 538 39.72 30.42 -9.79
CA GLY A 538 40.61 29.37 -9.31
C GLY A 538 39.90 28.03 -9.19
N GLY A 539 38.66 28.02 -8.66
CA GLY A 539 37.83 26.81 -8.56
C GLY A 539 37.45 26.28 -9.95
N MET A 540 37.06 27.19 -10.89
CA MET A 540 36.71 26.81 -12.25
C MET A 540 37.89 26.18 -12.99
N VAL A 541 39.07 26.81 -12.95
CA VAL A 541 40.31 26.28 -13.56
C VAL A 541 40.69 24.95 -12.89
N GLY A 542 40.60 24.88 -11.56
CA GLY A 542 40.87 23.65 -10.81
C GLY A 542 39.97 22.50 -11.26
N ILE A 543 38.67 22.70 -11.38
CA ILE A 543 37.71 21.69 -11.86
C ILE A 543 38.05 21.29 -13.29
N LEU A 544 38.30 22.25 -14.17
CA LEU A 544 38.61 22.00 -15.58
C LEU A 544 39.83 21.09 -15.74
N LEU A 545 40.89 21.31 -14.94
CA LEU A 545 42.12 20.56 -15.03
C LEU A 545 42.06 19.21 -14.27
N MET A 546 41.31 19.09 -13.16
CA MET A 546 41.38 17.95 -12.27
C MET A 546 40.20 16.95 -12.45
N ALA A 547 39.03 17.35 -12.96
CA ALA A 547 37.91 16.47 -13.13
C ALA A 547 38.21 15.28 -14.08
N GLY A 548 38.97 15.50 -15.13
CA GLY A 548 39.37 14.46 -16.08
C GLY A 548 40.68 13.71 -15.73
N ARG A 549 41.18 13.78 -14.50
CA ARG A 549 42.50 13.23 -14.07
C ARG A 549 42.71 11.74 -14.36
N ARG A 550 41.63 10.94 -14.42
CA ARG A 550 41.70 9.49 -14.74
C ARG A 550 41.89 9.20 -16.23
N ALA A 551 41.71 10.19 -17.10
CA ALA A 551 41.89 10.03 -18.55
C ALA A 551 43.35 10.19 -18.93
N LYS A 552 43.91 9.25 -19.73
CA LYS A 552 45.32 9.31 -20.21
C LYS A 552 45.54 10.37 -21.27
N ASN A 553 44.55 10.69 -22.10
CA ASN A 553 44.64 11.68 -23.17
C ASN A 553 44.36 13.09 -22.64
N PRO A 554 45.26 14.11 -22.89
CA PRO A 554 45.09 15.48 -22.40
C PRO A 554 43.85 16.16 -22.96
N VAL A 555 43.49 15.91 -24.21
CA VAL A 555 42.29 16.47 -24.88
C VAL A 555 41.03 15.89 -24.23
N LYS A 556 40.99 14.58 -23.99
CA LYS A 556 39.89 13.91 -23.28
C LYS A 556 39.76 14.42 -21.86
N ARG A 557 40.88 14.69 -21.16
CA ARG A 557 40.91 15.28 -19.83
C ARG A 557 40.27 16.66 -19.80
N LEU A 558 40.59 17.53 -20.77
CA LEU A 558 40.01 18.87 -20.86
C LEU A 558 38.52 18.83 -21.18
N LEU A 559 38.12 17.97 -22.13
CA LEU A 559 36.70 17.78 -22.47
C LEU A 559 35.86 17.26 -21.25
N LEU A 560 36.39 16.31 -20.48
CA LEU A 560 35.73 15.84 -19.24
C LEU A 560 35.68 16.94 -18.19
N GLY A 561 36.70 17.81 -18.09
CA GLY A 561 36.67 18.97 -17.22
C GLY A 561 35.61 20.01 -17.64
N ALA A 562 35.49 20.28 -18.93
CA ALA A 562 34.46 21.16 -19.47
C ALA A 562 33.05 20.59 -19.25
N TYR A 563 32.88 19.27 -19.42
CA TYR A 563 31.63 18.56 -19.09
C TYR A 563 31.29 18.67 -17.62
N SER A 564 32.28 18.50 -16.71
CA SER A 564 32.07 18.67 -15.27
C SER A 564 31.68 20.11 -14.91
N LEU A 565 32.18 21.15 -15.60
CA LEU A 565 31.69 22.51 -15.40
C LEU A 565 30.23 22.71 -15.82
N TYR A 566 29.74 21.95 -16.81
CA TYR A 566 28.32 21.95 -17.17
C TYR A 566 27.41 21.50 -16.00
N ASP A 567 27.91 20.66 -15.08
CA ASP A 567 27.18 20.28 -13.87
C ASP A 567 26.80 21.46 -12.97
N THR A 568 27.43 22.65 -13.17
CA THR A 568 27.04 23.90 -12.50
C THR A 568 25.58 24.25 -12.78
N THR A 569 25.08 23.97 -14.01
CA THR A 569 23.67 24.18 -14.35
C THR A 569 22.74 23.27 -13.55
N SER A 570 23.16 22.02 -13.28
CA SER A 570 22.45 21.09 -12.37
C SER A 570 22.39 21.63 -10.94
N TRP A 571 23.50 22.16 -10.42
CA TRP A 571 23.53 22.77 -9.08
C TRP A 571 22.58 23.98 -8.97
N LEU A 572 22.53 24.82 -10.02
CA LEU A 572 21.59 25.95 -10.08
C LEU A 572 20.14 25.46 -10.14
N SER A 573 19.85 24.46 -10.95
CA SER A 573 18.53 23.83 -11.05
C SER A 573 18.08 23.24 -9.72
N ASP A 574 18.99 22.51 -9.02
CA ASP A 574 18.72 21.94 -7.72
C ASP A 574 18.43 23.04 -6.68
N LEU A 575 19.20 24.15 -6.70
CA LEU A 575 18.97 25.30 -5.82
C LEU A 575 17.61 25.95 -6.08
N LEU A 576 17.25 26.17 -7.35
CA LEU A 576 15.96 26.73 -7.71
C LEU A 576 14.77 25.85 -7.30
N SER A 577 14.97 24.52 -7.19
CA SER A 577 13.96 23.59 -6.72
C SER A 577 13.47 23.91 -5.30
N TYR A 578 14.28 24.62 -4.46
CA TYR A 578 13.87 25.05 -3.13
C TYR A 578 12.86 26.20 -3.13
N SER A 579 12.60 26.85 -4.28
CA SER A 579 11.48 27.80 -4.42
C SER A 579 10.11 27.13 -4.11
N ARG A 580 10.04 25.82 -4.17
CA ARG A 580 8.89 25.01 -3.81
C ARG A 580 8.49 25.12 -2.34
N LEU A 581 9.45 25.40 -1.45
CA LEU A 581 9.18 25.69 -0.04
C LEU A 581 8.33 26.96 0.10
N LEU A 582 8.67 28.00 -0.68
CA LEU A 582 7.89 29.22 -0.75
C LEU A 582 6.49 28.95 -1.33
N ALA A 583 6.42 28.26 -2.46
CA ALA A 583 5.14 28.04 -3.17
C ALA A 583 4.13 27.31 -2.29
N LEU A 584 4.54 26.25 -1.59
CA LEU A 584 3.66 25.47 -0.72
C LEU A 584 3.31 26.21 0.57
N GLY A 585 4.30 26.86 1.21
CA GLY A 585 4.04 27.66 2.41
C GLY A 585 3.07 28.82 2.16
N LEU A 586 3.19 29.50 1.01
CA LEU A 586 2.21 30.52 0.61
C LEU A 586 0.85 29.91 0.27
N ALA A 587 0.79 28.79 -0.47
CA ALA A 587 -0.46 28.15 -0.86
C ALA A 587 -1.30 27.77 0.37
N THR A 588 -0.67 27.15 1.38
CA THR A 588 -1.34 26.79 2.63
C THR A 588 -2.01 27.97 3.29
N GLY A 589 -1.28 29.09 3.43
CA GLY A 589 -1.78 30.30 4.07
C GLY A 589 -2.84 31.03 3.24
N VAL A 590 -2.65 31.16 1.93
CA VAL A 590 -3.61 31.86 1.04
C VAL A 590 -4.93 31.08 0.96
N ILE A 591 -4.89 29.75 0.79
CA ILE A 591 -6.11 28.93 0.77
C ILE A 591 -6.85 29.02 2.10
N ALA A 592 -6.13 29.00 3.24
CA ALA A 592 -6.72 29.16 4.57
C ALA A 592 -7.43 30.53 4.70
N GLN A 593 -6.81 31.62 4.24
CA GLN A 593 -7.44 32.97 4.25
C GLN A 593 -8.70 33.04 3.37
N VAL A 594 -8.68 32.42 2.19
CA VAL A 594 -9.86 32.34 1.32
C VAL A 594 -11.00 31.60 2.02
N ILE A 595 -10.71 30.43 2.63
CA ILE A 595 -11.71 29.66 3.39
C ILE A 595 -12.31 30.50 4.52
N ASN A 596 -11.48 31.20 5.30
CA ASN A 596 -11.92 32.05 6.38
C ASN A 596 -12.81 33.21 5.90
N THR A 597 -12.41 33.84 4.80
CA THR A 597 -13.19 34.93 4.18
C THR A 597 -14.54 34.41 3.69
N MET A 598 -14.59 33.28 3.01
CA MET A 598 -15.84 32.67 2.55
C MET A 598 -16.74 32.27 3.72
N ALA A 599 -16.16 31.65 4.75
CA ALA A 599 -16.91 31.29 5.97
C ALA A 599 -17.55 32.51 6.66
N ALA A 600 -16.87 33.65 6.64
CA ALA A 600 -17.34 34.90 7.29
C ALA A 600 -18.38 35.71 6.49
N MET A 601 -18.64 35.37 5.22
CA MET A 601 -19.51 36.13 4.31
C MET A 601 -20.94 36.31 4.83
N MET A 602 -21.48 35.33 5.57
CA MET A 602 -22.86 35.38 6.09
C MET A 602 -23.02 36.23 7.37
N GLY A 603 -21.95 36.78 7.90
CA GLY A 603 -21.97 37.72 9.03
C GLY A 603 -22.41 37.13 10.39
N LYS A 604 -22.92 37.99 11.30
CA LYS A 604 -23.19 37.65 12.69
C LYS A 604 -24.52 36.92 12.96
N SER A 605 -25.31 36.58 11.94
CA SER A 605 -26.59 35.92 12.14
C SER A 605 -26.38 34.47 12.64
N ILE A 606 -27.39 33.89 13.31
CA ILE A 606 -27.33 32.47 13.77
C ILE A 606 -27.02 31.53 12.60
N VAL A 607 -27.68 31.79 11.47
CA VAL A 607 -27.40 31.02 10.20
C VAL A 607 -25.96 31.27 9.76
N GLY A 608 -25.44 32.48 9.89
CA GLY A 608 -24.06 32.83 9.56
C GLY A 608 -23.03 32.08 10.44
N VAL A 609 -23.32 31.92 11.74
CA VAL A 609 -22.43 31.13 12.65
C VAL A 609 -22.41 29.64 12.25
N ILE A 610 -23.58 29.06 11.97
CA ILE A 610 -23.66 27.66 11.54
C ILE A 610 -22.91 27.48 10.23
N PHE A 611 -23.13 28.35 9.25
CA PHE A 611 -22.44 28.33 7.95
C PHE A 611 -20.94 28.48 8.14
N PHE A 612 -20.49 29.41 9.00
CA PHE A 612 -19.07 29.58 9.33
C PHE A 612 -18.46 28.27 9.85
N ILE A 613 -19.09 27.60 10.83
CA ILE A 613 -18.58 26.36 11.41
C ILE A 613 -18.48 25.26 10.35
N VAL A 614 -19.49 25.11 9.49
CA VAL A 614 -19.51 24.08 8.45
C VAL A 614 -18.40 24.32 7.42
N VAL A 615 -18.33 25.55 6.87
CA VAL A 615 -17.31 25.90 5.86
C VAL A 615 -15.90 25.84 6.46
N PHE A 616 -15.73 26.33 7.70
CA PHE A 616 -14.47 26.28 8.40
C PHE A 616 -14.00 24.81 8.60
N LEU A 617 -14.86 23.95 9.14
CA LEU A 617 -14.51 22.56 9.41
C LEU A 617 -14.15 21.79 8.12
N ILE A 618 -15.03 21.86 7.11
CA ILE A 618 -14.82 21.16 5.83
C ILE A 618 -13.61 21.75 5.11
N GLY A 619 -13.53 23.06 4.98
CA GLY A 619 -12.49 23.77 4.26
C GLY A 619 -11.11 23.55 4.85
N HIS A 620 -10.95 23.71 6.18
CA HIS A 620 -9.65 23.50 6.83
C HIS A 620 -9.23 22.03 6.89
N THR A 621 -10.19 21.08 7.03
CA THR A 621 -9.86 19.65 6.94
C THR A 621 -9.32 19.31 5.55
N PHE A 622 -9.97 19.81 4.51
CA PHE A 622 -9.55 19.59 3.13
C PHE A 622 -8.21 20.29 2.82
N ASN A 623 -8.05 21.53 3.23
CA ASN A 623 -6.80 22.29 3.09
C ASN A 623 -5.63 21.59 3.80
N MET A 624 -5.84 21.15 5.05
CA MET A 624 -4.84 20.40 5.80
C MET A 624 -4.45 19.11 5.08
N ALA A 625 -5.42 18.33 4.58
CA ALA A 625 -5.16 17.07 3.91
C ALA A 625 -4.33 17.26 2.63
N ILE A 626 -4.70 18.22 1.77
CA ILE A 626 -3.99 18.50 0.51
C ILE A 626 -2.57 19.01 0.78
N ASN A 627 -2.42 19.98 1.69
CA ASN A 627 -1.11 20.56 1.97
C ASN A 627 -0.20 19.58 2.74
N LEU A 628 -0.75 18.70 3.58
CA LEU A 628 -0.03 17.62 4.24
C LEU A 628 0.56 16.65 3.20
N LEU A 629 -0.28 16.21 2.24
CA LEU A 629 0.16 15.36 1.14
C LEU A 629 1.19 16.07 0.27
N GLY A 630 0.96 17.33 -0.07
CA GLY A 630 1.90 18.16 -0.83
C GLY A 630 3.25 18.29 -0.12
N ALA A 631 3.26 18.63 1.16
CA ALA A 631 4.47 18.73 1.97
C ALA A 631 5.23 17.39 2.04
N TYR A 632 4.52 16.27 2.21
CA TYR A 632 5.12 14.94 2.20
C TYR A 632 5.82 14.62 0.88
N VAL A 633 5.10 14.75 -0.25
CA VAL A 633 5.62 14.40 -1.57
C VAL A 633 6.81 15.31 -1.95
N HIS A 634 6.69 16.60 -1.71
CA HIS A 634 7.72 17.56 -2.13
C HIS A 634 8.95 17.52 -1.21
N THR A 635 8.78 17.21 0.08
CA THR A 635 9.93 16.97 0.97
C THR A 635 10.69 15.71 0.55
N ASN A 636 9.97 14.60 0.25
CA ASN A 636 10.60 13.39 -0.28
C ASN A 636 11.40 13.68 -1.55
N ARG A 637 10.85 14.47 -2.47
CA ARG A 637 11.54 14.81 -3.70
C ARG A 637 12.82 15.59 -3.44
N LEU A 638 12.80 16.60 -2.55
CA LEU A 638 14.00 17.37 -2.18
C LEU A 638 15.08 16.46 -1.56
N GLN A 639 14.66 15.43 -0.80
CA GLN A 639 15.62 14.46 -0.25
C GLN A 639 16.19 13.55 -1.35
N PHE A 640 15.35 13.00 -2.21
CA PHE A 640 15.77 11.97 -3.17
C PHE A 640 16.55 12.53 -4.35
N VAL A 641 16.10 13.62 -4.94
CA VAL A 641 16.68 14.15 -6.17
C VAL A 641 17.84 15.10 -5.85
N GLU A 642 17.59 16.11 -5.00
CA GLU A 642 18.53 17.19 -4.76
C GLU A 642 19.61 16.79 -3.73
N PHE A 643 19.24 16.06 -2.66
CA PHE A 643 20.18 15.73 -1.58
C PHE A 643 20.92 14.41 -1.80
N PHE A 644 20.18 13.30 -1.96
CA PHE A 644 20.79 11.97 -2.15
C PHE A 644 21.58 11.91 -3.45
N GLY A 645 21.13 12.55 -4.51
CA GLY A 645 21.85 12.63 -5.78
C GLY A 645 23.30 13.17 -5.66
N LYS A 646 23.67 13.80 -4.53
CA LYS A 646 25.04 14.30 -4.31
C LYS A 646 25.99 13.25 -3.74
N PHE A 647 25.52 12.23 -3.03
CA PHE A 647 26.42 11.32 -2.29
C PHE A 647 25.91 9.89 -2.13
N TYR A 648 24.63 9.62 -2.36
CA TYR A 648 24.00 8.36 -2.04
C TYR A 648 23.58 7.62 -3.31
N GLU A 649 24.10 6.43 -3.53
CA GLU A 649 23.78 5.58 -4.68
C GLU A 649 22.76 4.51 -4.32
N GLY A 650 22.82 3.99 -3.09
CA GLY A 650 21.97 2.92 -2.62
C GLY A 650 22.36 1.56 -3.21
N GLY A 651 21.40 0.66 -3.30
CA GLY A 651 21.59 -0.68 -3.89
C GLY A 651 22.00 -1.75 -2.88
N GLY A 652 22.00 -1.45 -1.59
CA GLY A 652 22.16 -2.45 -0.54
C GLY A 652 20.92 -3.34 -0.42
N ARG A 653 21.09 -4.55 0.12
CA ARG A 653 20.04 -5.53 0.34
C ARG A 653 19.58 -5.48 1.81
N GLU A 654 18.26 -5.47 2.02
CA GLU A 654 17.66 -5.53 3.35
C GLU A 654 18.02 -6.84 4.07
N PHE A 655 18.36 -6.73 5.35
CA PHE A 655 18.54 -7.88 6.23
C PHE A 655 17.20 -8.52 6.58
N LYS A 656 16.96 -9.76 6.13
CA LYS A 656 15.75 -10.54 6.37
C LYS A 656 16.03 -11.72 7.29
N PRO A 657 16.01 -11.51 8.61
CA PRO A 657 16.34 -12.57 9.55
C PRO A 657 15.32 -13.70 9.48
N PHE A 658 15.78 -14.93 9.73
CA PHE A 658 14.94 -16.09 9.93
C PHE A 658 14.19 -15.96 11.25
N LYS A 659 12.99 -15.39 11.20
CA LYS A 659 12.07 -15.22 12.33
C LYS A 659 10.69 -15.75 11.99
N ALA A 660 9.87 -15.98 13.01
CA ALA A 660 8.46 -16.32 12.81
C ALA A 660 7.70 -15.07 12.26
N ASP A 661 7.34 -15.13 10.98
CA ASP A 661 6.52 -14.08 10.35
C ASP A 661 5.04 -14.44 10.49
N THR A 662 4.43 -13.99 11.56
CA THR A 662 3.02 -14.19 11.89
C THR A 662 2.20 -13.00 11.40
N LYS A 663 0.95 -13.24 10.97
CA LYS A 663 0.03 -12.17 10.50
C LYS A 663 -0.84 -11.63 11.63
N TYR A 664 -1.36 -12.51 12.47
CA TYR A 664 -2.41 -12.19 13.44
C TYR A 664 -1.94 -12.17 14.90
N VAL A 665 -0.96 -12.99 15.24
CA VAL A 665 -0.53 -13.17 16.62
C VAL A 665 0.97 -12.89 16.80
N LYS A 666 1.34 -12.40 17.98
CA LYS A 666 2.74 -12.25 18.40
C LYS A 666 2.95 -13.14 19.63
N VAL A 667 3.80 -14.14 19.51
CA VAL A 667 4.14 -15.01 20.65
C VAL A 667 5.12 -14.26 21.55
N LYS A 668 4.77 -14.12 22.83
CA LYS A 668 5.66 -13.54 23.84
C LYS A 668 6.58 -14.63 24.36
N GLU A 669 7.89 -14.35 24.37
CA GLU A 669 8.87 -15.18 25.06
C GLU A 669 8.68 -15.04 26.57
N ASN A 670 8.67 -16.18 27.29
CA ASN A 670 8.71 -16.22 28.76
C ASN A 670 10.14 -16.02 29.26
#